data_48577afc8cc032b3b11b78f1374d25ae
#
_entry.id   48577afc8cc032b3b11b78f1374d25ae
#
_cell.length_a   1.000
_cell.length_b   1.000
_cell.length_c   1.000
_cell.angle_alpha   90.00
_cell.angle_beta   90.00
_cell.angle_gamma   90.00
#
_symmetry.space_group_name_H-M   'P 1'
#
loop_
_entity.id
_entity.type
_entity.pdbx_description
1 polymer ?
#
loop_
_entity_poly.entity_id
_entity_poly.type
_entity_poly.pdbx_seq_one_letter_code
_entity_poly.pdbx_strand_id
1 'polypeptide(L)'
;MMRLKLPGGIVSSEQMKYLASLVQSYGDDGCADITTRQNVQMRGIQLKDAHDIMVNLERLKMCSLQSGLDNARNATGSPIAGIDPLEIIDTRPFTDKIQEYVTGGGRGNPEIANLGRKWNVCVVGSSDYFEHPELNDLAFVPAKNETTGEMGFNVLVGGFISSARAAEAIPLDAWVPESDVVAMTHAILTTFRDYGHRGNRQKARMMWLVDEMGLEVFRTEVESRMPGGANSLARAAKQDLIDRTQVRRNVIGVHDQKQEGLQWVGANVVGGRLQGDDMMRIAELAEKYGSGEIRLTVEQNFLIPNVPKEKVDELLKDDLFSRYSTKPGRIVGNIVACTGNQFCGFAQIETKQNAYKLAEHLESVLDFPKDVRMIWTGCPNSCAPVQVADVGLMGAQVKDPSGAKGMVPGVNIFIGGTVGPTGHLKEKAEIEKVAMSELYPVVENVMIEKFGATRKSTPTENPNNAARWKINKSAQYTKGVPKALGKQTHICTGCGYIYSEEKPFDSLPADYVCPSCSAPKSKFEKMKTEDAAPKSARPVTEYPEGTLVTLKSGEKVKLKLVEKQDVSANTRRFRFELPTKEHILGLPVGQHVMVSCDGGKTSRPYTPITNDQEKGFMDLMVKIYDHGVVTQQLDKLLVGEDSVEFEGPNGLIRYTARGEFSVTNAVSNAVAKKANVKSISMICGGTGITPMLQVARQIFNDVGDTTKVNMIFANQSPKDILCKAELDELAAKDLNFSVHYTVDTPSLELYSNENKWTGSVGFVNSEMMKAHLPQPSDENVVLLCGPPMMVESCEKNLKSIGFDCEKNVLKF
;
A
#
# COMPACT_ATOMS: atom_id res chain seq x y z
N MET A 1 1.61 -1.55 5.54
CA MET A 1 2.44 -2.20 4.50
C MET A 1 3.32 -1.16 3.85
N MET A 2 4.63 -1.41 3.79
CA MET A 2 5.61 -0.58 3.07
C MET A 2 6.27 -1.44 1.99
N ARG A 3 6.39 -0.91 0.78
CA ARG A 3 7.06 -1.59 -0.33
C ARG A 3 8.26 -0.76 -0.75
N LEU A 4 9.38 -1.40 -0.98
CA LEU A 4 10.62 -0.72 -1.35
C LEU A 4 10.82 -0.70 -2.86
N LYS A 5 11.63 0.22 -3.32
CA LYS A 5 12.23 0.25 -4.65
C LYS A 5 13.62 -0.36 -4.54
N LEU A 6 13.83 -1.45 -5.25
CA LEU A 6 15.08 -2.21 -5.30
C LEU A 6 15.33 -2.54 -6.77
N PRO A 7 15.96 -1.66 -7.54
CA PRO A 7 16.18 -1.85 -8.97
C PRO A 7 16.96 -3.14 -9.23
N GLY A 8 16.49 -3.94 -10.19
CA GLY A 8 17.08 -5.25 -10.49
C GLY A 8 17.07 -6.26 -9.33
N GLY A 9 16.42 -5.95 -8.20
CA GLY A 9 16.38 -6.82 -7.03
C GLY A 9 17.66 -6.83 -6.19
N ILE A 10 18.54 -5.85 -6.35
CA ILE A 10 19.84 -5.81 -5.66
C ILE A 10 19.67 -5.17 -4.29
N VAL A 11 20.22 -5.82 -3.26
CA VAL A 11 20.19 -5.38 -1.86
C VAL A 11 21.56 -5.62 -1.24
N SER A 12 22.13 -4.62 -0.55
CA SER A 12 23.34 -4.83 0.24
C SER A 12 23.02 -5.54 1.56
N SER A 13 24.01 -6.18 2.15
CA SER A 13 23.90 -6.78 3.49
C SER A 13 23.50 -5.76 4.55
N GLU A 14 24.04 -4.53 4.49
CA GLU A 14 23.66 -3.45 5.40
C GLU A 14 22.17 -3.09 5.27
N GLN A 15 21.68 -2.94 4.03
CA GLN A 15 20.27 -2.71 3.74
C GLN A 15 19.40 -3.87 4.25
N MET A 16 19.80 -5.11 3.99
CA MET A 16 19.07 -6.30 4.43
C MET A 16 19.03 -6.42 5.96
N LYS A 17 20.14 -6.13 6.66
CA LYS A 17 20.17 -6.11 8.13
C LYS A 17 19.20 -5.07 8.70
N TYR A 18 19.15 -3.89 8.12
CA TYR A 18 18.17 -2.89 8.54
C TYR A 18 16.74 -3.37 8.33
N LEU A 19 16.40 -3.92 7.15
CA LEU A 19 15.08 -4.48 6.91
C LEU A 19 14.74 -5.63 7.86
N ALA A 20 15.69 -6.50 8.14
CA ALA A 20 15.57 -7.58 9.12
C ALA A 20 15.19 -7.05 10.50
N SER A 21 15.92 -6.04 10.98
CA SER A 21 15.67 -5.41 12.28
C SER A 21 14.30 -4.74 12.37
N LEU A 22 13.80 -4.18 11.26
CA LEU A 22 12.43 -3.66 11.19
C LEU A 22 11.40 -4.79 11.33
N VAL A 23 11.58 -5.89 10.60
CA VAL A 23 10.67 -7.04 10.67
C VAL A 23 10.65 -7.61 12.08
N GLN A 24 11.82 -7.80 12.71
CA GLN A 24 11.93 -8.26 14.10
C GLN A 24 11.21 -7.33 15.09
N SER A 25 11.27 -6.00 14.88
CA SER A 25 10.65 -5.01 15.78
C SER A 25 9.12 -5.10 15.84
N TYR A 26 8.48 -5.68 14.84
CA TYR A 26 7.03 -5.85 14.79
C TYR A 26 6.56 -7.25 15.23
N GLY A 27 7.47 -8.09 15.73
CA GLY A 27 7.16 -9.41 16.31
C GLY A 27 6.35 -10.30 15.36
N ASP A 28 5.31 -10.93 15.88
CA ASP A 28 4.47 -11.87 15.11
C ASP A 28 3.72 -11.22 13.93
N ASP A 29 3.48 -9.92 13.98
CA ASP A 29 2.87 -9.15 12.90
C ASP A 29 3.87 -8.72 11.82
N GLY A 30 5.17 -8.80 12.13
CA GLY A 30 6.26 -8.43 11.23
C GLY A 30 6.62 -9.56 10.28
N CYS A 31 6.55 -9.30 8.97
CA CYS A 31 7.13 -10.19 7.98
C CYS A 31 7.53 -9.39 6.73
N ALA A 32 8.41 -9.98 5.94
CA ALA A 32 8.79 -9.48 4.63
C ALA A 32 8.40 -10.45 3.54
N ASP A 33 7.87 -9.94 2.44
CA ASP A 33 7.60 -10.70 1.23
C ASP A 33 8.51 -10.22 0.10
N ILE A 34 9.31 -11.11 -0.49
CA ILE A 34 9.90 -10.90 -1.81
C ILE A 34 8.75 -10.93 -2.82
N THR A 35 8.68 -9.93 -3.70
CA THR A 35 7.59 -9.83 -4.66
C THR A 35 7.99 -10.33 -6.04
N THR A 36 7.00 -10.57 -6.91
CA THR A 36 7.21 -10.88 -8.34
C THR A 36 7.84 -9.74 -9.14
N ARG A 37 8.25 -8.65 -8.48
CA ARG A 37 9.00 -7.53 -9.08
C ARG A 37 10.33 -7.26 -8.36
N GLN A 38 10.96 -8.32 -7.84
CA GLN A 38 12.29 -8.28 -7.24
C GLN A 38 12.44 -7.24 -6.13
N ASN A 39 11.38 -6.94 -5.38
CA ASN A 39 11.48 -6.01 -4.26
C ASN A 39 10.86 -6.58 -2.99
N VAL A 40 11.14 -5.91 -1.87
CA VAL A 40 10.65 -6.31 -0.56
C VAL A 40 9.41 -5.52 -0.19
N GLN A 41 8.44 -6.22 0.37
CA GLN A 41 7.21 -5.67 0.91
C GLN A 41 7.08 -6.06 2.38
N MET A 42 7.24 -5.07 3.27
CA MET A 42 7.17 -5.27 4.72
C MET A 42 5.74 -5.11 5.25
N ARG A 43 5.39 -5.92 6.22
CA ARG A 43 4.09 -5.94 6.92
C ARG A 43 4.26 -5.55 8.39
N GLY A 44 3.15 -5.31 9.06
CA GLY A 44 3.15 -4.95 10.48
C GLY A 44 3.52 -3.50 10.78
N ILE A 45 4.12 -2.74 9.86
CA ILE A 45 4.57 -1.36 10.07
C ILE A 45 3.42 -0.46 10.52
N GLN A 46 3.62 0.21 11.65
CA GLN A 46 2.67 1.16 12.20
C GLN A 46 2.91 2.55 11.61
N LEU A 47 1.84 3.31 11.38
CA LEU A 47 1.92 4.63 10.76
C LEU A 47 2.78 5.63 11.55
N LYS A 48 2.76 5.55 12.88
CA LYS A 48 3.58 6.39 13.77
C LYS A 48 5.09 6.23 13.56
N ASP A 49 5.53 5.05 13.07
CA ASP A 49 6.94 4.72 12.87
C ASP A 49 7.40 5.03 11.43
N ALA A 50 6.47 5.39 10.53
CA ALA A 50 6.74 5.54 9.10
C ALA A 50 7.79 6.63 8.80
N HIS A 51 7.76 7.74 9.53
CA HIS A 51 8.73 8.83 9.38
C HIS A 51 10.16 8.36 9.65
N ASP A 52 10.39 7.76 10.80
CA ASP A 52 11.72 7.31 11.20
C ASP A 52 12.24 6.20 10.27
N ILE A 53 11.34 5.32 9.82
CA ILE A 53 11.68 4.30 8.82
C ILE A 53 12.11 4.95 7.51
N MET A 54 11.36 5.94 7.02
CA MET A 54 11.69 6.62 5.75
C MET A 54 13.02 7.35 5.82
N VAL A 55 13.32 8.05 6.92
CA VAL A 55 14.61 8.71 7.15
C VAL A 55 15.77 7.70 7.12
N ASN A 56 15.61 6.54 7.76
CA ASN A 56 16.63 5.52 7.76
C ASN A 56 16.78 4.84 6.38
N LEU A 57 15.68 4.64 5.65
CA LEU A 57 15.73 4.12 4.27
C LEU A 57 16.54 5.07 3.36
N GLU A 58 16.31 6.38 3.47
CA GLU A 58 17.05 7.39 2.69
C GLU A 58 18.55 7.33 2.97
N ARG A 59 18.96 7.19 4.23
CA ARG A 59 20.38 7.01 4.61
C ARG A 59 21.03 5.80 3.96
N LEU A 60 20.26 4.72 3.85
CA LEU A 60 20.69 3.48 3.21
C LEU A 60 20.50 3.53 1.68
N LYS A 61 20.21 4.71 1.09
CA LYS A 61 19.94 4.88 -0.33
C LYS A 61 18.80 3.99 -0.84
N MET A 62 17.83 3.71 0.03
CA MET A 62 16.61 3.00 -0.30
C MET A 62 15.43 3.97 -0.37
N CYS A 63 14.41 3.63 -1.14
CA CYS A 63 13.23 4.45 -1.33
C CYS A 63 11.95 3.61 -1.33
N SER A 64 10.89 4.13 -0.73
CA SER A 64 9.53 3.55 -0.81
C SER A 64 8.57 4.37 -1.67
N LEU A 65 9.02 5.53 -2.19
CA LEU A 65 8.19 6.42 -2.99
C LEU A 65 7.69 5.75 -4.27
N GLN A 66 6.49 6.06 -4.68
CA GLN A 66 5.87 5.59 -5.92
C GLN A 66 5.93 4.05 -6.11
N SER A 67 6.06 3.27 -5.02
CA SER A 67 6.18 1.81 -5.08
C SER A 67 4.84 1.08 -5.18
N GLY A 68 3.73 1.78 -4.97
CA GLY A 68 2.38 1.24 -4.94
C GLY A 68 1.37 2.06 -5.74
N LEU A 69 0.09 1.66 -5.71
CA LEU A 69 -1.03 2.32 -6.38
C LEU A 69 -0.79 2.56 -7.88
N ASP A 70 -1.17 3.75 -8.40
CA ASP A 70 -1.11 4.09 -9.83
C ASP A 70 0.20 4.81 -10.16
N ASN A 71 1.30 4.12 -9.94
CA ASN A 71 2.66 4.61 -10.15
C ASN A 71 3.49 3.63 -10.98
N ALA A 72 4.59 4.11 -11.52
CA ALA A 72 5.63 3.26 -12.06
C ALA A 72 6.22 2.38 -10.96
N ARG A 73 6.28 1.08 -11.21
CA ARG A 73 6.69 0.08 -10.23
C ARG A 73 8.22 -0.10 -10.23
N ASN A 74 8.71 -1.02 -9.41
CA ASN A 74 10.12 -1.38 -9.40
C ASN A 74 10.60 -1.79 -10.80
N ALA A 75 11.71 -1.25 -11.27
CA ALA A 75 12.36 -1.71 -12.49
C ALA A 75 12.98 -3.09 -12.23
N THR A 76 12.61 -4.07 -13.06
CA THR A 76 13.14 -5.44 -12.96
C THR A 76 14.24 -5.66 -13.99
N GLY A 77 15.23 -6.47 -13.65
CA GLY A 77 16.34 -6.87 -14.49
C GLY A 77 16.77 -8.31 -14.20
N SER A 78 17.78 -8.80 -14.89
CA SER A 78 18.30 -10.14 -14.64
C SER A 78 18.78 -10.27 -13.19
N PRO A 79 18.33 -11.27 -12.43
CA PRO A 79 18.83 -11.50 -11.07
C PRO A 79 20.30 -11.88 -11.03
N ILE A 80 20.86 -12.29 -12.16
CA ILE A 80 22.26 -12.68 -12.33
C ILE A 80 23.04 -11.70 -13.22
N ALA A 81 22.53 -10.45 -13.38
CA ALA A 81 23.23 -9.42 -14.12
C ALA A 81 24.65 -9.16 -13.56
N GLY A 82 25.62 -9.01 -14.46
CA GLY A 82 27.02 -8.82 -14.11
C GLY A 82 27.77 -10.08 -13.68
N ILE A 83 27.08 -11.23 -13.50
CA ILE A 83 27.69 -12.51 -13.08
C ILE A 83 27.32 -13.67 -14.00
N ASP A 84 26.37 -13.48 -14.94
CA ASP A 84 25.91 -14.52 -15.84
C ASP A 84 26.92 -14.84 -16.95
N PRO A 85 27.34 -16.09 -17.10
CA PRO A 85 28.17 -16.50 -18.26
C PRO A 85 27.52 -16.27 -19.62
N LEU A 86 26.17 -16.22 -19.70
CA LEU A 86 25.40 -16.00 -20.93
C LEU A 86 24.84 -14.57 -21.02
N GLU A 87 25.44 -13.63 -20.30
CA GLU A 87 25.01 -12.23 -20.33
C GLU A 87 25.31 -11.57 -21.67
N ILE A 88 24.32 -10.87 -22.21
CA ILE A 88 24.43 -10.08 -23.43
C ILE A 88 24.73 -8.62 -23.06
N ILE A 89 23.96 -8.08 -22.12
CA ILE A 89 24.09 -6.71 -21.59
C ILE A 89 23.88 -6.74 -20.07
N ASP A 90 24.73 -6.04 -19.32
CA ASP A 90 24.53 -5.84 -17.88
C ASP A 90 23.35 -4.87 -17.64
N THR A 91 22.27 -5.37 -17.04
CA THR A 91 21.03 -4.60 -16.83
C THR A 91 21.07 -3.66 -15.64
N ARG A 92 22.04 -3.79 -14.74
CA ARG A 92 22.11 -2.99 -13.49
C ARG A 92 22.13 -1.48 -13.72
N PRO A 93 22.98 -0.95 -14.62
CA PRO A 93 23.00 0.49 -14.87
C PRO A 93 21.68 1.06 -15.38
N PHE A 94 20.92 0.26 -16.15
CA PHE A 94 19.66 0.69 -16.73
C PHE A 94 18.52 0.65 -15.70
N THR A 95 18.43 -0.41 -14.91
CA THR A 95 17.43 -0.49 -13.84
C THR A 95 17.62 0.61 -12.80
N ASP A 96 18.87 0.95 -12.47
CA ASP A 96 19.23 2.06 -11.57
C ASP A 96 18.81 3.42 -12.14
N LYS A 97 19.20 3.73 -13.38
CA LYS A 97 18.85 4.99 -14.06
C LYS A 97 17.33 5.16 -14.24
N ILE A 98 16.62 4.08 -14.64
CA ILE A 98 15.15 4.09 -14.72
C ILE A 98 14.55 4.37 -13.33
N GLN A 99 15.07 3.71 -12.29
CA GLN A 99 14.58 3.90 -10.93
C GLN A 99 14.85 5.33 -10.42
N GLU A 100 16.03 5.87 -10.68
CA GLU A 100 16.40 7.24 -10.35
C GLU A 100 15.45 8.25 -11.03
N TYR A 101 15.22 8.08 -12.33
CA TYR A 101 14.26 8.90 -13.09
C TYR A 101 12.84 8.78 -12.49
N VAL A 102 12.33 7.57 -12.29
CA VAL A 102 10.96 7.34 -11.79
C VAL A 102 10.75 7.96 -10.41
N THR A 103 11.74 7.90 -9.54
CA THR A 103 11.64 8.44 -8.17
C THR A 103 12.12 9.86 -8.02
N GLY A 104 12.66 10.48 -9.09
CA GLY A 104 13.28 11.81 -9.00
C GLY A 104 14.42 11.85 -7.99
N GLY A 105 15.30 10.83 -7.99
CA GLY A 105 16.37 10.69 -7.01
C GLY A 105 15.87 10.48 -5.57
N GLY A 106 14.71 9.84 -5.38
CA GLY A 106 14.11 9.62 -4.07
C GLY A 106 13.22 10.76 -3.55
N ARG A 107 13.04 11.83 -4.32
CA ARG A 107 12.22 13.00 -3.94
C ARG A 107 10.81 12.99 -4.55
N GLY A 108 10.55 12.06 -5.46
CA GLY A 108 9.35 12.00 -6.28
C GLY A 108 9.53 12.74 -7.63
N ASN A 109 9.02 12.14 -8.69
CA ASN A 109 9.04 12.75 -10.01
C ASN A 109 7.66 13.34 -10.34
N PRO A 110 7.51 14.68 -10.35
CA PRO A 110 6.23 15.34 -10.60
C PRO A 110 5.74 15.11 -12.04
N GLU A 111 6.64 14.89 -13.01
CA GLU A 111 6.26 14.67 -14.40
C GLU A 111 5.44 13.38 -14.61
N ILE A 112 5.63 12.38 -13.75
CA ILE A 112 4.93 11.07 -13.84
C ILE A 112 4.12 10.74 -12.59
N ALA A 113 3.89 11.70 -11.69
CA ALA A 113 3.15 11.48 -10.45
C ALA A 113 1.66 11.17 -10.65
N ASN A 114 1.07 11.55 -11.80
CA ASN A 114 -0.34 11.41 -12.11
C ASN A 114 -0.59 10.41 -13.25
N LEU A 115 -0.19 9.16 -13.08
CA LEU A 115 -0.51 8.09 -14.03
C LEU A 115 -1.95 7.61 -13.86
N GLY A 116 -2.60 7.20 -14.95
CA GLY A 116 -3.97 6.64 -14.93
C GLY A 116 -4.05 5.30 -14.18
N ARG A 117 -2.96 4.52 -14.17
CA ARG A 117 -2.86 3.19 -13.56
C ARG A 117 -1.41 2.79 -13.28
N LYS A 118 -1.21 1.70 -12.50
CA LYS A 118 0.11 1.10 -12.28
C LYS A 118 0.81 0.80 -13.61
N TRP A 119 2.12 0.97 -13.65
CA TRP A 119 2.95 0.76 -14.81
C TRP A 119 4.21 -0.03 -14.44
N ASN A 120 4.59 -0.98 -15.27
CA ASN A 120 5.67 -1.94 -15.03
C ASN A 120 6.74 -1.82 -16.13
N VAL A 121 8.02 -1.96 -15.73
CA VAL A 121 9.14 -1.96 -16.68
C VAL A 121 10.12 -3.07 -16.34
N CYS A 122 10.74 -3.65 -17.39
CA CYS A 122 11.88 -4.53 -17.24
C CYS A 122 12.93 -4.26 -18.31
N VAL A 123 14.17 -4.67 -17.99
CA VAL A 123 15.31 -4.68 -18.93
C VAL A 123 15.87 -6.09 -18.96
N VAL A 124 15.81 -6.73 -20.09
CA VAL A 124 16.37 -8.08 -20.32
C VAL A 124 17.86 -7.97 -20.64
N GLY A 125 18.68 -8.84 -20.08
CA GLY A 125 20.13 -8.77 -20.27
C GLY A 125 20.81 -10.09 -20.56
N SER A 126 20.14 -11.22 -20.31
CA SER A 126 20.65 -12.56 -20.57
C SER A 126 20.09 -13.14 -21.86
N SER A 127 20.67 -14.24 -22.34
CA SER A 127 20.15 -14.99 -23.50
C SER A 127 18.76 -15.60 -23.22
N ASP A 128 18.45 -15.89 -21.97
CA ASP A 128 17.13 -16.27 -21.49
C ASP A 128 16.47 -15.07 -20.75
N TYR A 129 15.14 -15.07 -20.62
CA TYR A 129 14.36 -13.92 -20.13
C TYR A 129 13.72 -14.20 -18.77
N PHE A 130 14.49 -14.03 -17.72
CA PHE A 130 13.99 -14.17 -16.34
C PHE A 130 12.88 -13.16 -15.99
N GLU A 131 12.86 -12.01 -16.64
CA GLU A 131 12.05 -10.85 -16.31
C GLU A 131 10.63 -10.93 -16.85
N HIS A 132 10.32 -11.90 -17.71
CA HIS A 132 9.05 -12.01 -18.44
C HIS A 132 8.69 -10.70 -19.16
N PRO A 133 9.45 -10.29 -20.21
CA PRO A 133 9.26 -9.02 -20.88
C PRO A 133 7.83 -8.81 -21.40
N GLU A 134 7.17 -9.89 -21.84
CA GLU A 134 5.80 -9.87 -22.34
C GLU A 134 4.75 -9.46 -21.29
N LEU A 135 5.08 -9.48 -19.99
CA LEU A 135 4.17 -9.12 -18.90
C LEU A 135 4.35 -7.69 -18.39
N ASN A 136 5.17 -6.88 -19.05
CA ASN A 136 5.47 -5.52 -18.65
C ASN A 136 4.86 -4.47 -19.58
N ASP A 137 4.45 -3.32 -19.04
CA ASP A 137 3.96 -2.19 -19.83
C ASP A 137 5.05 -1.65 -20.76
N LEU A 138 6.33 -1.75 -20.34
CA LEU A 138 7.52 -1.48 -21.14
C LEU A 138 8.56 -2.58 -20.91
N ALA A 139 9.14 -3.11 -21.97
CA ALA A 139 10.28 -4.00 -21.87
C ALA A 139 11.35 -3.63 -22.91
N PHE A 140 12.60 -3.66 -22.45
CA PHE A 140 13.79 -3.50 -23.28
C PHE A 140 14.41 -4.85 -23.50
N VAL A 141 14.52 -5.28 -24.77
CA VAL A 141 15.03 -6.58 -25.18
C VAL A 141 16.33 -6.38 -25.99
N PRO A 142 17.47 -6.99 -25.61
CA PRO A 142 18.73 -6.77 -26.28
C PRO A 142 18.65 -7.04 -27.78
N ALA A 143 19.12 -6.10 -28.56
CA ALA A 143 19.16 -6.20 -30.03
C ALA A 143 20.31 -5.36 -30.57
N LYS A 144 20.87 -5.79 -31.70
CA LYS A 144 21.95 -5.10 -32.39
C LYS A 144 21.40 -4.35 -33.60
N ASN A 145 21.69 -3.06 -33.67
CA ASN A 145 21.33 -2.26 -34.86
C ASN A 145 22.08 -2.80 -36.09
N GLU A 146 21.36 -3.18 -37.13
CA GLU A 146 21.95 -3.81 -38.33
C GLU A 146 22.77 -2.84 -39.19
N THR A 147 22.44 -1.53 -39.07
CA THR A 147 23.12 -0.52 -39.88
C THR A 147 24.39 -0.02 -39.20
N THR A 148 24.33 0.23 -37.89
CA THR A 148 25.47 0.82 -37.14
C THR A 148 26.31 -0.23 -36.45
N GLY A 149 25.78 -1.44 -36.25
CA GLY A 149 26.41 -2.52 -35.47
C GLY A 149 26.40 -2.24 -33.96
N GLU A 150 25.74 -1.21 -33.51
CA GLU A 150 25.67 -0.79 -32.12
C GLU A 150 24.73 -1.71 -31.33
N MET A 151 25.10 -1.96 -30.05
CA MET A 151 24.24 -2.65 -29.09
C MET A 151 23.20 -1.71 -28.51
N GLY A 152 22.02 -2.22 -28.30
CA GLY A 152 20.90 -1.49 -27.73
C GLY A 152 19.72 -2.43 -27.49
N PHE A 153 18.51 -1.90 -27.62
CA PHE A 153 17.30 -2.65 -27.27
C PHE A 153 16.17 -2.44 -28.27
N ASN A 154 15.53 -3.52 -28.65
CA ASN A 154 14.18 -3.48 -29.19
C ASN A 154 13.18 -3.20 -28.05
N VAL A 155 12.10 -2.52 -28.35
CA VAL A 155 11.12 -2.06 -27.37
C VAL A 155 9.80 -2.81 -27.51
N LEU A 156 9.34 -3.45 -26.41
CA LEU A 156 7.99 -4.02 -26.31
C LEU A 156 7.11 -3.15 -25.42
N VAL A 157 5.83 -3.04 -25.75
CA VAL A 157 4.88 -2.21 -25.01
C VAL A 157 3.56 -2.91 -24.69
N GLY A 158 2.94 -2.55 -23.57
CA GLY A 158 1.55 -2.86 -23.27
C GLY A 158 1.28 -4.15 -22.53
N GLY A 159 2.29 -4.96 -22.18
CA GLY A 159 2.07 -6.20 -21.44
C GLY A 159 1.51 -5.99 -20.05
N PHE A 160 0.46 -6.73 -19.69
CA PHE A 160 -0.13 -6.65 -18.37
C PHE A 160 -1.12 -7.78 -18.06
N ILE A 161 -1.38 -7.96 -16.76
CA ILE A 161 -2.47 -8.81 -16.26
C ILE A 161 -3.34 -8.00 -15.30
N SER A 162 -4.65 -8.11 -15.46
CA SER A 162 -5.65 -7.52 -14.57
C SER A 162 -6.91 -8.40 -14.48
N SER A 163 -7.86 -8.01 -13.61
CA SER A 163 -9.15 -8.72 -13.49
C SER A 163 -10.04 -8.65 -14.73
N ALA A 164 -9.83 -7.65 -15.59
CA ALA A 164 -10.64 -7.42 -16.78
C ALA A 164 -10.02 -8.02 -18.05
N ARG A 165 -8.69 -8.11 -18.10
CA ARG A 165 -7.96 -8.56 -19.29
C ARG A 165 -6.53 -8.93 -18.92
N ALA A 166 -5.97 -9.91 -19.62
CA ALA A 166 -4.54 -10.17 -19.73
C ALA A 166 -4.10 -9.93 -21.17
N ALA A 167 -2.93 -9.32 -21.37
CA ALA A 167 -2.36 -9.08 -22.69
C ALA A 167 -0.83 -9.20 -22.63
N GLU A 168 -0.24 -9.81 -23.64
CA GLU A 168 1.19 -9.80 -23.86
C GLU A 168 1.64 -8.46 -24.44
N ALA A 169 2.86 -8.01 -24.09
CA ALA A 169 3.47 -6.86 -24.73
C ALA A 169 3.72 -7.14 -26.22
N ILE A 170 3.53 -6.11 -27.02
CA ILE A 170 3.73 -6.16 -28.48
C ILE A 170 4.95 -5.31 -28.86
N PRO A 171 5.67 -5.65 -29.96
CA PRO A 171 6.74 -4.80 -30.47
C PRO A 171 6.24 -3.40 -30.83
N LEU A 172 6.93 -2.38 -30.34
CA LEU A 172 6.66 -0.97 -30.71
C LEU A 172 7.23 -0.62 -32.10
N ASP A 173 7.96 -1.51 -32.74
CA ASP A 173 8.77 -1.22 -33.90
C ASP A 173 9.76 -0.08 -33.67
N ALA A 174 10.48 -0.18 -32.57
CA ALA A 174 11.48 0.79 -32.15
C ALA A 174 12.73 0.09 -31.61
N TRP A 175 13.89 0.63 -31.97
CA TRP A 175 15.18 0.30 -31.40
C TRP A 175 15.79 1.54 -30.77
N VAL A 176 16.41 1.39 -29.58
CA VAL A 176 17.10 2.46 -28.89
C VAL A 176 18.50 2.05 -28.46
N PRO A 177 19.51 2.95 -28.54
CA PRO A 177 20.82 2.71 -27.97
C PRO A 177 20.74 2.70 -26.43
N GLU A 178 21.76 2.17 -25.78
CA GLU A 178 21.86 2.14 -24.31
C GLU A 178 21.72 3.52 -23.66
N SER A 179 22.19 4.59 -24.34
CA SER A 179 22.10 5.98 -23.85
C SER A 179 20.66 6.47 -23.70
N ASP A 180 19.73 5.95 -24.49
CA ASP A 180 18.38 6.49 -24.65
C ASP A 180 17.30 5.71 -23.91
N VAL A 181 17.69 4.69 -23.12
CA VAL A 181 16.76 3.87 -22.32
C VAL A 181 15.91 4.74 -21.37
N VAL A 182 16.49 5.74 -20.71
CA VAL A 182 15.75 6.66 -19.83
C VAL A 182 14.86 7.60 -20.64
N ALA A 183 15.34 8.13 -21.77
CA ALA A 183 14.56 8.99 -22.65
C ALA A 183 13.32 8.25 -23.21
N MET A 184 13.48 6.99 -23.63
CA MET A 184 12.36 6.14 -24.06
C MET A 184 11.39 5.88 -22.91
N THR A 185 11.90 5.61 -21.71
CA THR A 185 11.06 5.44 -20.51
C THR A 185 10.25 6.70 -20.22
N HIS A 186 10.87 7.89 -20.30
CA HIS A 186 10.20 9.18 -20.17
C HIS A 186 9.12 9.37 -21.24
N ALA A 187 9.45 9.16 -22.51
CA ALA A 187 8.55 9.36 -23.64
C ALA A 187 7.29 8.49 -23.51
N ILE A 188 7.43 7.19 -23.18
CA ILE A 188 6.31 6.27 -22.98
C ILE A 188 5.48 6.63 -21.74
N LEU A 189 6.13 6.94 -20.60
CA LEU A 189 5.41 7.29 -19.37
C LEU A 189 4.62 8.59 -19.51
N THR A 190 5.19 9.60 -20.16
CA THR A 190 4.50 10.88 -20.37
C THR A 190 3.39 10.75 -21.42
N THR A 191 3.55 9.93 -22.46
CA THR A 191 2.46 9.59 -23.38
C THR A 191 1.32 8.89 -22.62
N PHE A 192 1.61 7.89 -21.79
CA PHE A 192 0.63 7.22 -20.96
C PHE A 192 -0.03 8.14 -19.92
N ARG A 193 0.73 9.07 -19.32
CA ARG A 193 0.19 10.10 -18.41
C ARG A 193 -0.85 10.99 -19.10
N ASP A 194 -0.54 11.46 -20.30
CA ASP A 194 -1.33 12.48 -20.99
C ASP A 194 -2.57 11.90 -21.70
N TYR A 195 -2.45 10.73 -22.29
CA TYR A 195 -3.50 10.11 -23.09
C TYR A 195 -4.15 8.89 -22.44
N GLY A 196 -3.57 8.34 -21.39
CA GLY A 196 -4.07 7.13 -20.72
C GLY A 196 -5.49 7.32 -20.18
N HIS A 197 -6.34 6.34 -20.41
CA HIS A 197 -7.72 6.34 -19.98
C HIS A 197 -7.89 6.46 -18.46
N ARG A 198 -8.80 7.34 -17.99
CA ARG A 198 -9.00 7.61 -16.55
C ARG A 198 -10.43 7.37 -16.07
N GLY A 199 -11.42 7.41 -16.96
CA GLY A 199 -12.83 7.28 -16.64
C GLY A 199 -13.23 5.89 -16.16
N ASN A 200 -12.50 4.84 -16.58
CA ASN A 200 -12.76 3.46 -16.16
C ASN A 200 -11.47 2.78 -15.70
N ARG A 201 -11.36 2.52 -14.40
CA ARG A 201 -10.18 1.90 -13.80
C ARG A 201 -9.83 0.51 -14.35
N GLN A 202 -10.81 -0.25 -14.84
CA GLN A 202 -10.58 -1.57 -15.44
C GLN A 202 -9.94 -1.47 -16.82
N LYS A 203 -10.15 -0.34 -17.53
CA LYS A 203 -9.60 -0.06 -18.85
C LYS A 203 -8.45 0.97 -18.84
N ALA A 204 -7.80 1.18 -17.72
CA ALA A 204 -6.82 2.24 -17.53
C ALA A 204 -5.34 1.76 -17.62
N ARG A 205 -5.06 0.49 -18.00
CA ARG A 205 -3.70 0.02 -18.28
C ARG A 205 -3.26 0.50 -19.67
N MET A 206 -1.93 0.60 -19.87
CA MET A 206 -1.35 1.20 -21.08
C MET A 206 -1.79 0.50 -22.38
N MET A 207 -1.98 -0.83 -22.42
CA MET A 207 -2.43 -1.53 -23.61
C MET A 207 -3.82 -1.03 -24.11
N TRP A 208 -4.71 -0.61 -23.20
CA TRP A 208 -5.98 -0.01 -23.62
C TRP A 208 -5.77 1.29 -24.40
N LEU A 209 -4.77 2.09 -24.02
CA LEU A 209 -4.38 3.28 -24.77
C LEU A 209 -3.79 2.90 -26.15
N VAL A 210 -2.90 1.89 -26.18
CA VAL A 210 -2.29 1.41 -27.42
C VAL A 210 -3.37 0.90 -28.40
N ASP A 211 -4.36 0.12 -27.90
CA ASP A 211 -5.48 -0.36 -28.70
C ASP A 211 -6.35 0.79 -29.25
N GLU A 212 -6.66 1.78 -28.41
CA GLU A 212 -7.55 2.91 -28.75
C GLU A 212 -6.87 3.88 -29.71
N MET A 213 -5.61 4.20 -29.50
CA MET A 213 -4.81 5.12 -30.31
C MET A 213 -4.35 4.48 -31.62
N GLY A 214 -4.12 3.16 -31.60
CA GLY A 214 -3.41 2.41 -32.64
C GLY A 214 -1.89 2.50 -32.48
N LEU A 215 -1.19 1.40 -32.76
CA LEU A 215 0.23 1.25 -32.49
C LEU A 215 1.10 2.30 -33.19
N GLU A 216 0.83 2.59 -34.48
CA GLU A 216 1.59 3.55 -35.27
C GLU A 216 1.43 4.99 -34.74
N VAL A 217 0.22 5.38 -34.35
CA VAL A 217 -0.04 6.70 -33.75
C VAL A 217 0.62 6.79 -32.38
N PHE A 218 0.52 5.73 -31.57
CA PHE A 218 1.21 5.64 -30.28
C PHE A 218 2.72 5.78 -30.44
N ARG A 219 3.30 5.08 -31.41
CA ARG A 219 4.74 5.15 -31.73
C ARG A 219 5.14 6.59 -32.12
N THR A 220 4.38 7.24 -33.01
CA THR A 220 4.63 8.62 -33.45
C THR A 220 4.59 9.60 -32.28
N GLU A 221 3.63 9.45 -31.38
CA GLU A 221 3.53 10.29 -30.19
C GLU A 221 4.70 10.07 -29.22
N VAL A 222 5.12 8.82 -29.00
CA VAL A 222 6.32 8.49 -28.21
C VAL A 222 7.56 9.11 -28.85
N GLU A 223 7.73 8.98 -30.16
CA GLU A 223 8.86 9.51 -30.92
C GLU A 223 8.95 11.04 -30.79
N SER A 224 7.82 11.75 -30.83
CA SER A 224 7.77 13.22 -30.69
C SER A 224 8.33 13.72 -29.35
N ARG A 225 8.36 12.84 -28.32
CA ARG A 225 8.86 13.12 -26.97
C ARG A 225 10.31 12.66 -26.75
N MET A 226 10.90 12.00 -27.75
CA MET A 226 12.32 11.66 -27.72
C MET A 226 13.19 12.90 -27.94
N PRO A 227 14.45 12.91 -27.46
CA PRO A 227 15.33 14.09 -27.61
C PRO A 227 15.52 14.59 -29.04
N GLY A 228 15.45 13.71 -30.03
CA GLY A 228 15.53 14.05 -31.45
C GLY A 228 14.23 14.52 -32.08
N GLY A 229 13.10 14.41 -31.39
CA GLY A 229 11.78 14.72 -31.90
C GLY A 229 11.31 13.77 -33.03
N ALA A 230 10.40 14.24 -33.88
CA ALA A 230 9.83 13.43 -34.95
C ALA A 230 10.89 12.93 -35.94
N ASN A 231 10.75 11.67 -36.37
CA ASN A 231 11.66 10.93 -37.26
C ASN A 231 13.05 10.64 -36.66
N SER A 232 13.19 10.67 -35.33
CA SER A 232 14.46 10.35 -34.66
C SER A 232 14.57 8.92 -34.19
N LEU A 233 13.44 8.21 -34.04
CA LEU A 233 13.39 6.87 -33.48
C LEU A 233 13.65 5.79 -34.55
N ALA A 234 14.76 5.06 -34.41
CA ALA A 234 15.08 3.95 -35.28
C ALA A 234 13.99 2.87 -35.24
N ARG A 235 13.78 2.19 -36.39
CA ARG A 235 12.94 0.99 -36.46
C ARG A 235 13.60 -0.16 -35.71
N ALA A 236 12.77 -1.08 -35.21
CA ALA A 236 13.27 -2.26 -34.52
C ALA A 236 14.29 -3.05 -35.33
N ALA A 237 15.31 -3.56 -34.69
CA ALA A 237 16.20 -4.54 -35.27
C ALA A 237 15.41 -5.83 -35.61
N LYS A 238 15.75 -6.49 -36.70
CA LYS A 238 15.00 -7.65 -37.22
C LYS A 238 15.03 -8.85 -36.27
N GLN A 239 16.07 -8.93 -35.43
CA GLN A 239 16.26 -10.06 -34.55
C GLN A 239 16.69 -9.59 -33.16
N ASP A 240 15.97 -10.09 -32.15
CA ASP A 240 16.39 -10.00 -30.74
C ASP A 240 17.60 -10.91 -30.49
N LEU A 241 18.39 -10.60 -29.49
CA LEU A 241 19.52 -11.43 -29.07
C LEU A 241 19.16 -12.47 -27.99
N ILE A 242 17.94 -12.47 -27.52
CA ILE A 242 17.45 -13.49 -26.56
C ILE A 242 16.99 -14.74 -27.34
N ASP A 243 17.26 -15.89 -26.77
CA ASP A 243 16.77 -17.17 -27.31
C ASP A 243 15.48 -17.58 -26.59
N ARG A 244 14.36 -17.26 -27.21
CA ARG A 244 13.02 -17.54 -26.67
C ARG A 244 12.62 -19.02 -26.82
N THR A 245 13.43 -19.83 -27.49
CA THR A 245 13.21 -21.27 -27.64
C THR A 245 13.84 -22.09 -26.52
N GLN A 246 14.75 -21.48 -25.75
CA GLN A 246 15.40 -22.15 -24.63
C GLN A 246 14.46 -22.25 -23.43
N VAL A 247 14.56 -23.40 -22.74
CA VAL A 247 13.95 -23.55 -21.42
C VAL A 247 14.72 -22.64 -20.48
N ARG A 248 13.99 -21.79 -19.75
CA ARG A 248 14.53 -20.89 -18.74
C ARG A 248 15.38 -21.64 -17.72
N ARG A 249 16.62 -21.20 -17.52
CA ARG A 249 17.51 -21.78 -16.52
C ARG A 249 16.99 -21.56 -15.10
N ASN A 250 17.20 -22.57 -14.26
CA ASN A 250 16.96 -22.40 -12.82
C ASN A 250 18.15 -21.66 -12.18
N VAL A 251 17.89 -20.61 -11.41
CA VAL A 251 18.92 -19.87 -10.70
C VAL A 251 19.10 -20.32 -9.24
N ILE A 252 18.25 -21.26 -8.77
CA ILE A 252 18.39 -21.93 -7.49
C ILE A 252 19.47 -23.00 -7.58
N GLY A 253 20.25 -23.16 -6.53
CA GLY A 253 21.40 -24.07 -6.51
C GLY A 253 22.71 -23.33 -6.54
N VAL A 254 23.77 -24.05 -6.85
CA VAL A 254 25.13 -23.53 -6.98
C VAL A 254 25.51 -23.48 -8.45
N HIS A 255 25.91 -22.31 -8.93
CA HIS A 255 26.23 -22.10 -10.34
C HIS A 255 27.50 -21.28 -10.51
N ASP A 256 28.26 -21.58 -11.53
CA ASP A 256 29.44 -20.82 -11.90
C ASP A 256 29.07 -19.44 -12.44
N GLN A 257 29.84 -18.42 -12.05
CA GLN A 257 29.77 -17.08 -12.61
C GLN A 257 30.70 -16.91 -13.81
N LYS A 258 30.52 -15.82 -14.59
CA LYS A 258 31.48 -15.44 -15.62
C LYS A 258 32.86 -15.07 -15.04
N GLN A 259 32.91 -14.67 -13.76
CA GLN A 259 34.17 -14.45 -13.03
C GLN A 259 34.76 -15.80 -12.60
N GLU A 260 35.96 -16.09 -13.06
CA GLU A 260 36.64 -17.32 -12.72
C GLU A 260 36.81 -17.51 -11.21
N GLY A 261 36.56 -18.70 -10.69
CA GLY A 261 36.68 -19.05 -9.28
C GLY A 261 35.52 -18.62 -8.40
N LEU A 262 34.53 -17.89 -8.93
CA LEU A 262 33.35 -17.45 -8.20
C LEU A 262 32.07 -18.19 -8.62
N GLN A 263 31.18 -18.36 -7.66
CA GLN A 263 29.87 -18.97 -7.85
C GLN A 263 28.78 -18.11 -7.20
N TRP A 264 27.52 -18.22 -7.66
CA TRP A 264 26.39 -17.79 -6.87
C TRP A 264 25.69 -18.98 -6.25
N VAL A 265 25.13 -18.75 -5.06
CA VAL A 265 24.30 -19.73 -4.35
C VAL A 265 22.87 -19.20 -4.30
N GLY A 266 21.97 -19.87 -5.04
CA GLY A 266 20.54 -19.54 -5.07
C GLY A 266 19.75 -20.40 -4.10
N ALA A 267 18.87 -19.79 -3.30
CA ALA A 267 18.05 -20.48 -2.33
C ALA A 267 16.55 -20.21 -2.53
N ASN A 268 15.75 -21.25 -2.41
CA ASN A 268 14.30 -21.18 -2.57
C ASN A 268 13.63 -20.57 -1.35
N VAL A 269 12.82 -19.55 -1.58
CA VAL A 269 11.93 -18.94 -0.58
C VAL A 269 10.50 -19.24 -0.98
N VAL A 270 9.91 -20.24 -0.37
CA VAL A 270 8.55 -20.68 -0.74
C VAL A 270 7.55 -19.52 -0.65
N GLY A 271 6.97 -19.14 -1.80
CA GLY A 271 6.06 -18.01 -1.89
C GLY A 271 6.66 -16.66 -1.45
N GLY A 272 7.99 -16.55 -1.33
CA GLY A 272 8.70 -15.29 -1.09
C GLY A 272 8.63 -14.75 0.33
N ARG A 273 8.15 -15.48 1.34
CA ARG A 273 8.05 -14.96 2.72
C ARG A 273 9.32 -15.20 3.51
N LEU A 274 9.86 -14.12 4.08
CA LEU A 274 11.03 -14.11 4.94
C LEU A 274 10.69 -13.66 6.37
N GLN A 275 11.37 -14.25 7.34
CA GLN A 275 11.37 -13.85 8.74
C GLN A 275 12.56 -12.93 9.03
N GLY A 276 12.44 -12.08 10.06
CA GLY A 276 13.47 -11.12 10.40
C GLY A 276 14.82 -11.75 10.74
N ASP A 277 14.82 -12.84 11.53
CA ASP A 277 16.05 -13.55 11.92
C ASP A 277 16.74 -14.19 10.71
N ASP A 278 15.95 -14.75 9.78
CA ASP A 278 16.48 -15.33 8.55
C ASP A 278 17.05 -14.25 7.62
N MET A 279 16.39 -13.09 7.51
CA MET A 279 16.91 -11.95 6.75
C MET A 279 18.24 -11.45 7.32
N MET A 280 18.35 -11.38 8.65
CA MET A 280 19.60 -11.04 9.32
C MET A 280 20.70 -12.06 8.97
N ARG A 281 20.36 -13.35 9.05
CA ARG A 281 21.32 -14.42 8.74
C ARG A 281 21.73 -14.43 7.26
N ILE A 282 20.80 -14.19 6.32
CA ILE A 282 21.13 -14.04 4.89
C ILE A 282 22.18 -12.94 4.69
N ALA A 283 21.99 -11.78 5.36
CA ALA A 283 22.92 -10.66 5.25
C ALA A 283 24.31 -10.98 5.81
N GLU A 284 24.39 -11.64 6.97
CA GLU A 284 25.64 -12.08 7.57
C GLU A 284 26.40 -13.08 6.69
N LEU A 285 25.68 -14.03 6.09
CA LEU A 285 26.29 -15.02 5.19
C LEU A 285 26.78 -14.38 3.89
N ALA A 286 26.05 -13.43 3.34
CA ALA A 286 26.47 -12.67 2.17
C ALA A 286 27.75 -11.86 2.43
N GLU A 287 27.92 -11.29 3.62
CA GLU A 287 29.16 -10.61 4.01
C GLU A 287 30.33 -11.57 4.25
N LYS A 288 30.05 -12.69 4.94
CA LYS A 288 31.11 -13.62 5.31
C LYS A 288 31.67 -14.39 4.12
N TYR A 289 30.80 -14.81 3.21
CA TYR A 289 31.17 -15.75 2.13
C TYR A 289 31.16 -15.12 0.74
N GLY A 290 30.38 -14.07 0.50
CA GLY A 290 30.27 -13.36 -0.76
C GLY A 290 30.83 -11.96 -0.72
N SER A 291 30.25 -11.05 -1.48
CA SER A 291 30.61 -9.63 -1.54
C SER A 291 29.74 -8.72 -0.64
N GLY A 292 28.89 -9.27 0.19
CA GLY A 292 27.87 -8.52 0.93
C GLY A 292 26.66 -8.10 0.08
N GLU A 293 26.52 -8.66 -1.12
CA GLU A 293 25.39 -8.43 -2.02
C GLU A 293 24.40 -9.60 -1.94
N ILE A 294 23.13 -9.30 -1.94
CA ILE A 294 22.01 -10.24 -2.03
C ILE A 294 21.17 -9.87 -3.24
N ARG A 295 20.67 -10.82 -3.97
CA ARG A 295 19.83 -10.59 -5.14
C ARG A 295 18.49 -11.29 -5.02
N LEU A 296 17.41 -10.55 -5.33
CA LEU A 296 16.04 -11.04 -5.28
C LEU A 296 15.58 -11.36 -6.71
N THR A 297 14.79 -12.43 -6.85
CA THR A 297 14.30 -12.86 -8.17
C THR A 297 12.82 -12.54 -8.36
N VAL A 298 12.36 -12.48 -9.62
CA VAL A 298 10.92 -12.35 -9.94
C VAL A 298 10.10 -13.57 -9.48
N GLU A 299 10.76 -14.69 -9.23
CA GLU A 299 10.17 -15.91 -8.67
C GLU A 299 10.25 -15.96 -7.14
N GLN A 300 10.49 -14.81 -6.52
CA GLN A 300 10.43 -14.61 -5.07
C GLN A 300 11.52 -15.36 -4.29
N ASN A 301 12.66 -15.64 -4.89
CA ASN A 301 13.81 -16.29 -4.28
C ASN A 301 14.94 -15.29 -4.02
N PHE A 302 16.02 -15.72 -3.31
CA PHE A 302 17.22 -14.92 -3.16
C PHE A 302 18.48 -15.66 -3.64
N LEU A 303 19.49 -14.87 -4.00
CA LEU A 303 20.81 -15.37 -4.39
C LEU A 303 21.88 -14.67 -3.54
N ILE A 304 22.95 -15.39 -3.21
CA ILE A 304 24.22 -14.84 -2.67
C ILE A 304 25.27 -14.98 -3.77
N PRO A 305 25.63 -13.89 -4.45
CA PRO A 305 26.66 -13.91 -5.49
C PRO A 305 28.07 -13.80 -4.91
N ASN A 306 29.06 -13.99 -5.80
CA ASN A 306 30.49 -13.78 -5.56
C ASN A 306 31.08 -14.66 -4.44
N VAL A 307 30.57 -15.86 -4.30
CA VAL A 307 31.09 -16.85 -3.34
C VAL A 307 32.27 -17.59 -3.97
N PRO A 308 33.47 -17.55 -3.37
CA PRO A 308 34.60 -18.38 -3.83
C PRO A 308 34.23 -19.87 -3.82
N LYS A 309 34.60 -20.60 -4.88
CA LYS A 309 34.24 -22.03 -5.03
C LYS A 309 34.64 -22.87 -3.80
N GLU A 310 35.79 -22.61 -3.26
CA GLU A 310 36.31 -23.31 -2.09
C GLU A 310 35.55 -23.04 -0.77
N LYS A 311 34.71 -21.98 -0.75
CA LYS A 311 33.89 -21.63 0.43
C LYS A 311 32.44 -22.08 0.33
N VAL A 312 31.99 -22.56 -0.82
CA VAL A 312 30.59 -22.92 -1.03
C VAL A 312 30.14 -24.04 -0.08
N ASP A 313 30.96 -25.11 0.06
CA ASP A 313 30.61 -26.21 0.95
C ASP A 313 30.55 -25.78 2.43
N GLU A 314 31.32 -24.79 2.84
CA GLU A 314 31.26 -24.21 4.18
C GLU A 314 29.97 -23.40 4.34
N LEU A 315 29.63 -22.56 3.37
CA LEU A 315 28.40 -21.79 3.35
C LEU A 315 27.16 -22.69 3.45
N LEU A 316 27.10 -23.77 2.66
CA LEU A 316 25.96 -24.68 2.62
C LEU A 316 25.74 -25.50 3.90
N LYS A 317 26.70 -25.55 4.82
CA LYS A 317 26.56 -26.18 6.16
C LYS A 317 25.73 -25.32 7.11
N ASP A 318 25.48 -24.06 6.78
CA ASP A 318 24.67 -23.20 7.64
C ASP A 318 23.21 -23.67 7.73
N ASP A 319 22.66 -23.60 8.95
CA ASP A 319 21.28 -24.03 9.23
C ASP A 319 20.22 -23.28 8.39
N LEU A 320 20.54 -22.08 7.91
CA LEU A 320 19.67 -21.33 7.01
C LEU A 320 19.24 -22.17 5.80
N PHE A 321 20.14 -22.95 5.22
CA PHE A 321 19.85 -23.75 4.01
C PHE A 321 19.04 -25.03 4.30
N SER A 322 18.84 -25.39 5.56
CA SER A 322 17.83 -26.37 5.95
C SER A 322 16.41 -25.83 5.78
N ARG A 323 16.22 -24.49 5.89
CA ARG A 323 14.94 -23.79 5.70
C ARG A 323 14.75 -23.23 4.29
N TYR A 324 15.81 -22.79 3.66
CA TYR A 324 15.84 -22.21 2.31
C TYR A 324 16.72 -23.08 1.41
N SER A 325 16.12 -24.14 0.86
CA SER A 325 16.86 -25.18 0.14
C SER A 325 17.48 -24.65 -1.15
N THR A 326 18.70 -25.08 -1.42
CA THR A 326 19.37 -24.95 -2.74
C THR A 326 19.02 -26.09 -3.68
N LYS A 327 18.29 -27.12 -3.19
CA LYS A 327 17.84 -28.29 -3.96
C LYS A 327 16.39 -28.64 -3.60
N PRO A 328 15.44 -27.68 -3.78
CA PRO A 328 14.04 -27.92 -3.44
C PRO A 328 13.42 -28.98 -4.37
N GLY A 329 12.24 -29.46 -3.99
CA GLY A 329 11.44 -30.31 -4.84
C GLY A 329 10.99 -29.63 -6.12
N ARG A 330 10.52 -30.41 -7.09
CA ARG A 330 10.17 -29.96 -8.44
C ARG A 330 8.97 -29.02 -8.52
N ILE A 331 8.06 -29.07 -7.53
CA ILE A 331 6.95 -28.11 -7.42
C ILE A 331 7.26 -27.08 -6.36
N VAL A 332 7.72 -27.48 -5.19
CA VAL A 332 8.02 -26.57 -4.07
C VAL A 332 9.04 -25.51 -4.48
N GLY A 333 10.05 -25.87 -5.27
CA GLY A 333 11.06 -24.95 -5.79
C GLY A 333 10.52 -23.94 -6.81
N ASN A 334 9.33 -24.18 -7.36
CA ASN A 334 8.73 -23.40 -8.43
C ASN A 334 7.39 -22.76 -8.04
N ILE A 335 7.17 -22.56 -6.73
CA ILE A 335 6.00 -21.84 -6.20
C ILE A 335 6.22 -20.34 -6.30
N VAL A 336 5.24 -19.66 -6.90
CA VAL A 336 5.08 -18.20 -6.83
C VAL A 336 3.72 -17.88 -6.23
N ALA A 337 3.65 -17.05 -5.21
CA ALA A 337 2.39 -16.75 -4.53
C ALA A 337 2.24 -15.27 -4.16
N CYS A 338 1.06 -14.72 -4.40
CA CYS A 338 0.71 -13.39 -3.88
C CYS A 338 0.55 -13.44 -2.36
N THR A 339 0.28 -12.30 -1.73
CA THR A 339 0.25 -12.20 -0.26
C THR A 339 -0.94 -12.92 0.41
N GLY A 340 -2.01 -13.26 -0.35
CA GLY A 340 -3.20 -13.92 0.19
C GLY A 340 -4.05 -13.06 1.13
N ASN A 341 -5.10 -13.68 1.70
CA ASN A 341 -6.07 -12.98 2.55
C ASN A 341 -5.56 -12.65 3.95
N GLN A 342 -4.40 -13.14 4.34
CA GLN A 342 -3.77 -12.75 5.60
C GLN A 342 -3.50 -11.24 5.67
N PHE A 343 -3.12 -10.60 4.54
CA PHE A 343 -2.76 -9.18 4.50
C PHE A 343 -3.44 -8.39 3.36
N CYS A 344 -4.26 -9.03 2.53
CA CYS A 344 -4.92 -8.38 1.39
C CYS A 344 -6.43 -8.53 1.46
N GLY A 345 -7.16 -7.42 1.63
CA GLY A 345 -8.63 -7.41 1.69
C GLY A 345 -9.35 -7.81 0.39
N PHE A 346 -8.63 -7.87 -0.76
CA PHE A 346 -9.21 -8.35 -2.02
C PHE A 346 -9.08 -9.87 -2.21
N ALA A 347 -8.17 -10.50 -1.46
CA ALA A 347 -7.91 -11.93 -1.62
C ALA A 347 -9.03 -12.74 -0.96
N GLN A 348 -9.50 -13.77 -1.65
CA GLN A 348 -10.59 -14.65 -1.22
C GLN A 348 -10.06 -15.91 -0.54
N ILE A 349 -8.77 -16.20 -0.71
CA ILE A 349 -8.08 -17.34 -0.12
C ILE A 349 -6.74 -16.93 0.47
N GLU A 350 -6.24 -17.71 1.41
CA GLU A 350 -4.83 -17.73 1.77
C GLU A 350 -4.05 -18.42 0.63
N THR A 351 -2.91 -17.87 0.22
CA THR A 351 -2.19 -18.36 -0.94
C THR A 351 -0.92 -19.12 -0.61
N LYS A 352 -0.03 -18.52 0.19
CA LYS A 352 1.33 -19.04 0.40
C LYS A 352 1.34 -20.38 1.13
N GLN A 353 0.57 -20.49 2.21
CA GLN A 353 0.52 -21.71 2.99
C GLN A 353 -0.23 -22.82 2.25
N ASN A 354 -1.32 -22.48 1.53
CA ASN A 354 -2.03 -23.44 0.71
C ASN A 354 -1.18 -23.94 -0.45
N ALA A 355 -0.40 -23.04 -1.09
CA ALA A 355 0.54 -23.41 -2.14
C ALA A 355 1.57 -24.42 -1.65
N TYR A 356 2.17 -24.14 -0.50
CA TYR A 356 3.17 -25.04 0.10
C TYR A 356 2.57 -26.41 0.44
N LYS A 357 1.44 -26.44 1.17
CA LYS A 357 0.79 -27.70 1.59
C LYS A 357 0.38 -28.57 0.40
N LEU A 358 -0.19 -27.94 -0.65
CA LEU A 358 -0.55 -28.68 -1.84
C LEU A 358 0.69 -29.23 -2.56
N ALA A 359 1.73 -28.43 -2.74
CA ALA A 359 2.96 -28.86 -3.40
C ALA A 359 3.66 -29.98 -2.63
N GLU A 360 3.76 -29.85 -1.29
CA GLU A 360 4.32 -30.89 -0.43
C GLU A 360 3.52 -32.20 -0.53
N HIS A 361 2.19 -32.12 -0.50
CA HIS A 361 1.33 -33.28 -0.71
C HIS A 361 1.60 -33.93 -2.08
N LEU A 362 1.57 -33.15 -3.15
CA LEU A 362 1.79 -33.67 -4.51
C LEU A 362 3.16 -34.36 -4.63
N GLU A 363 4.21 -33.77 -4.11
CA GLU A 363 5.55 -34.37 -4.10
C GLU A 363 5.65 -35.59 -3.18
N SER A 364 4.81 -35.71 -2.18
CA SER A 364 4.78 -36.92 -1.32
C SER A 364 4.15 -38.13 -2.01
N VAL A 365 3.17 -37.91 -2.88
CA VAL A 365 2.36 -38.97 -3.51
C VAL A 365 2.67 -39.21 -5.00
N LEU A 366 3.36 -38.29 -5.67
CA LEU A 366 3.67 -38.33 -7.09
C LEU A 366 5.17 -38.16 -7.37
N ASP A 367 5.65 -38.84 -8.42
CA ASP A 367 6.94 -38.58 -9.04
C ASP A 367 6.77 -37.74 -10.30
N PHE A 368 7.60 -36.70 -10.43
CA PHE A 368 7.54 -35.74 -11.54
C PHE A 368 8.71 -35.91 -12.50
N PRO A 369 8.47 -36.00 -13.82
CA PRO A 369 9.56 -36.12 -14.81
C PRO A 369 10.33 -34.79 -15.01
N LYS A 370 9.67 -33.67 -14.75
CA LYS A 370 10.21 -32.31 -14.90
C LYS A 370 9.66 -31.37 -13.83
N ASP A 371 10.28 -30.21 -13.70
CA ASP A 371 9.78 -29.14 -12.83
C ASP A 371 8.39 -28.64 -13.30
N VAL A 372 7.53 -28.29 -12.34
CA VAL A 372 6.19 -27.76 -12.62
C VAL A 372 6.02 -26.45 -11.84
N ARG A 373 5.83 -25.37 -12.58
CA ARG A 373 5.66 -24.04 -12.01
C ARG A 373 4.22 -23.84 -11.54
N MET A 374 4.05 -23.72 -10.22
CA MET A 374 2.76 -23.54 -9.57
C MET A 374 2.59 -22.09 -9.06
N ILE A 375 1.66 -21.33 -9.63
CA ILE A 375 1.43 -19.93 -9.28
C ILE A 375 0.08 -19.77 -8.59
N TRP A 376 0.06 -19.06 -7.44
CA TRP A 376 -1.13 -18.81 -6.66
C TRP A 376 -1.46 -17.33 -6.55
N THR A 377 -2.70 -16.95 -6.83
CA THR A 377 -3.19 -15.60 -6.59
C THR A 377 -4.51 -15.62 -5.82
N GLY A 378 -4.67 -14.71 -4.87
CA GLY A 378 -5.84 -14.69 -3.98
C GLY A 378 -7.13 -14.15 -4.61
N CYS A 379 -7.06 -13.52 -5.78
CA CYS A 379 -8.20 -12.91 -6.45
C CYS A 379 -7.92 -12.62 -7.94
N PRO A 380 -8.93 -12.21 -8.73
CA PRO A 380 -8.78 -11.92 -10.16
C PRO A 380 -7.80 -10.79 -10.52
N ASN A 381 -7.30 -9.99 -9.55
CA ASN A 381 -6.24 -9.00 -9.83
C ASN A 381 -4.90 -9.64 -10.24
N SER A 382 -4.73 -10.93 -10.05
CA SER A 382 -3.61 -11.75 -10.52
C SER A 382 -2.24 -11.12 -10.22
N CYS A 383 -2.00 -10.75 -8.95
CA CYS A 383 -0.74 -10.15 -8.52
C CYS A 383 0.44 -11.13 -8.65
N ALA A 384 0.19 -12.43 -8.58
CA ALA A 384 1.05 -13.49 -9.09
C ALA A 384 0.38 -14.00 -10.38
N PRO A 385 1.12 -14.08 -11.50
CA PRO A 385 0.55 -14.21 -12.84
C PRO A 385 0.17 -15.67 -13.16
N VAL A 386 -0.97 -16.14 -12.66
CA VAL A 386 -1.47 -17.51 -12.86
C VAL A 386 -1.67 -17.87 -14.35
N GLN A 387 -1.87 -16.87 -15.19
CA GLN A 387 -2.08 -17.04 -16.64
C GLN A 387 -0.86 -17.54 -17.41
N VAL A 388 0.32 -17.48 -16.78
CA VAL A 388 1.59 -17.94 -17.38
C VAL A 388 2.22 -19.10 -16.61
N ALA A 389 1.43 -19.77 -15.77
CA ALA A 389 1.87 -20.91 -14.97
C ALA A 389 1.63 -22.23 -15.67
N ASP A 390 2.47 -23.24 -15.38
CA ASP A 390 2.11 -24.62 -15.72
C ASP A 390 0.79 -24.98 -15.03
N VAL A 391 0.66 -24.67 -13.74
CA VAL A 391 -0.59 -24.77 -12.99
C VAL A 391 -0.80 -23.47 -12.19
N GLY A 392 -1.81 -22.69 -12.55
CA GLY A 392 -2.18 -21.44 -11.92
C GLY A 392 -3.47 -21.57 -11.12
N LEU A 393 -3.46 -21.14 -9.85
CA LEU A 393 -4.63 -21.23 -8.97
C LEU A 393 -5.07 -19.82 -8.54
N MET A 394 -6.28 -19.44 -8.95
CA MET A 394 -6.87 -18.13 -8.68
C MET A 394 -8.01 -18.26 -7.67
N GLY A 395 -7.90 -17.57 -6.54
CA GLY A 395 -8.93 -17.55 -5.51
C GLY A 395 -10.29 -17.09 -6.00
N ALA A 396 -11.31 -17.84 -5.62
CA ALA A 396 -12.71 -17.62 -5.94
C ALA A 396 -13.61 -17.98 -4.76
N GLN A 397 -14.84 -17.47 -4.77
CA GLN A 397 -15.91 -17.99 -3.91
C GLN A 397 -16.73 -19.02 -4.72
N VAL A 398 -16.95 -20.18 -4.16
CA VAL A 398 -17.64 -21.27 -4.82
C VAL A 398 -18.80 -21.78 -3.95
N LYS A 399 -19.78 -22.43 -4.55
CA LYS A 399 -20.86 -23.07 -3.78
C LYS A 399 -20.29 -24.18 -2.92
N ASP A 400 -20.81 -24.31 -1.71
CA ASP A 400 -20.41 -25.40 -0.81
C ASP A 400 -20.75 -26.77 -1.42
N PRO A 401 -19.78 -27.67 -1.68
CA PRO A 401 -20.02 -28.98 -2.26
C PRO A 401 -20.83 -29.92 -1.35
N SER A 402 -20.87 -29.64 -0.05
CA SER A 402 -21.74 -30.41 0.90
C SER A 402 -23.21 -30.14 0.71
N GLY A 403 -23.63 -29.21 -0.14
CA GLY A 403 -25.02 -28.80 -0.32
C GLY A 403 -25.52 -27.80 0.73
N ALA A 404 -24.71 -27.38 1.68
CA ALA A 404 -25.06 -26.34 2.64
C ALA A 404 -25.29 -25.00 1.91
N LYS A 405 -26.21 -24.19 2.43
CA LYS A 405 -26.45 -22.85 1.89
C LYS A 405 -25.23 -21.96 2.21
N GLY A 406 -24.55 -21.45 1.17
CA GLY A 406 -23.45 -20.53 1.33
C GLY A 406 -22.38 -20.65 0.25
N MET A 407 -21.39 -19.77 0.37
CA MET A 407 -20.21 -19.78 -0.48
C MET A 407 -19.00 -20.12 0.41
N VAL A 408 -18.12 -20.95 -0.13
CA VAL A 408 -16.87 -21.36 0.54
C VAL A 408 -15.67 -20.95 -0.29
N PRO A 409 -14.48 -20.81 0.31
CA PRO A 409 -13.25 -20.57 -0.44
C PRO A 409 -12.98 -21.67 -1.46
N GLY A 410 -12.59 -21.28 -2.65
CA GLY A 410 -12.25 -22.18 -3.75
C GLY A 410 -11.29 -21.51 -4.71
N VAL A 411 -11.00 -22.17 -5.82
CA VAL A 411 -10.10 -21.69 -6.87
C VAL A 411 -10.63 -21.95 -8.27
N ASN A 412 -10.17 -21.15 -9.21
CA ASN A 412 -10.18 -21.44 -10.65
C ASN A 412 -8.77 -21.85 -11.07
N ILE A 413 -8.62 -22.90 -11.88
CA ILE A 413 -7.35 -23.52 -12.24
C ILE A 413 -7.03 -23.25 -13.72
N PHE A 414 -5.89 -22.64 -13.96
CA PHE A 414 -5.29 -22.36 -15.26
C PHE A 414 -4.22 -23.43 -15.54
N ILE A 415 -4.13 -23.95 -16.76
CA ILE A 415 -3.22 -25.06 -17.07
C ILE A 415 -2.43 -24.76 -18.34
N GLY A 416 -1.09 -24.93 -18.31
CA GLY A 416 -0.20 -24.82 -19.46
C GLY A 416 -0.10 -23.41 -20.01
N GLY A 417 -0.15 -22.38 -19.16
CA GLY A 417 0.10 -21.00 -19.56
C GLY A 417 1.59 -20.72 -19.76
N THR A 418 1.89 -19.93 -20.79
CA THR A 418 3.25 -19.45 -21.09
C THR A 418 3.16 -18.09 -21.79
N VAL A 419 4.29 -17.50 -22.15
CA VAL A 419 4.41 -16.25 -22.90
C VAL A 419 5.45 -16.36 -24.00
N GLY A 420 5.41 -15.44 -24.95
CA GLY A 420 6.38 -15.32 -26.02
C GLY A 420 6.01 -16.10 -27.29
N PRO A 421 6.93 -16.21 -28.25
CA PRO A 421 6.62 -16.68 -29.63
C PRO A 421 6.07 -18.10 -29.72
N THR A 422 6.36 -18.95 -28.75
CA THR A 422 5.98 -20.38 -28.75
C THR A 422 4.87 -20.72 -27.78
N GLY A 423 4.28 -19.71 -27.10
CA GLY A 423 3.26 -19.91 -26.10
C GLY A 423 2.27 -18.74 -26.01
N HIS A 424 1.23 -18.93 -25.23
CA HIS A 424 0.19 -17.92 -25.03
C HIS A 424 -0.29 -17.87 -23.60
N LEU A 425 -0.63 -16.67 -23.15
CA LEU A 425 -1.38 -16.45 -21.93
C LEU A 425 -2.66 -17.28 -21.92
N LYS A 426 -2.95 -17.90 -20.80
CA LYS A 426 -4.28 -18.48 -20.55
C LYS A 426 -5.21 -17.39 -20.01
N GLU A 427 -6.06 -16.87 -20.87
CA GLU A 427 -7.02 -15.84 -20.45
C GLU A 427 -8.11 -16.39 -19.54
N LYS A 428 -8.48 -17.66 -19.69
CA LYS A 428 -9.54 -18.33 -18.93
C LYS A 428 -9.00 -19.55 -18.20
N ALA A 429 -9.60 -19.83 -17.06
CA ALA A 429 -9.35 -21.06 -16.34
C ALA A 429 -9.88 -22.27 -17.12
N GLU A 430 -9.15 -23.40 -17.08
CA GLU A 430 -9.56 -24.66 -17.70
C GLU A 430 -10.52 -25.42 -16.78
N ILE A 431 -10.34 -25.29 -15.47
CA ILE A 431 -11.25 -25.85 -14.44
C ILE A 431 -11.68 -24.71 -13.53
N GLU A 432 -12.98 -24.53 -13.39
CA GLU A 432 -13.53 -23.45 -12.59
C GLU A 432 -14.22 -23.95 -11.33
N LYS A 433 -14.23 -23.10 -10.31
CA LYS A 433 -15.05 -23.27 -9.10
C LYS A 433 -14.79 -24.54 -8.30
N VAL A 434 -13.51 -24.90 -8.15
CA VAL A 434 -13.10 -26.03 -7.29
C VAL A 434 -13.04 -25.55 -5.84
N ALA A 435 -13.80 -26.20 -4.95
CA ALA A 435 -13.72 -25.91 -3.52
C ALA A 435 -12.36 -26.31 -2.94
N MET A 436 -11.87 -25.58 -1.94
CA MET A 436 -10.58 -25.92 -1.31
C MET A 436 -10.57 -27.33 -0.70
N SER A 437 -11.72 -27.84 -0.25
CA SER A 437 -11.87 -29.21 0.26
C SER A 437 -11.71 -30.29 -0.80
N GLU A 438 -11.92 -29.96 -2.07
CA GLU A 438 -11.84 -30.90 -3.21
C GLU A 438 -10.56 -30.72 -4.04
N LEU A 439 -9.72 -29.75 -3.67
CA LEU A 439 -8.61 -29.30 -4.50
C LEU A 439 -7.55 -30.37 -4.77
N TYR A 440 -7.17 -31.13 -3.75
CA TYR A 440 -6.04 -32.06 -3.82
C TYR A 440 -6.23 -33.14 -4.89
N PRO A 441 -7.31 -33.92 -4.90
CA PRO A 441 -7.53 -34.96 -5.92
C PRO A 441 -7.67 -34.36 -7.34
N VAL A 442 -8.26 -33.16 -7.46
CA VAL A 442 -8.37 -32.49 -8.76
C VAL A 442 -6.98 -32.15 -9.32
N VAL A 443 -6.11 -31.56 -8.51
CA VAL A 443 -4.76 -31.16 -8.94
C VAL A 443 -3.87 -32.40 -9.15
N GLU A 444 -3.98 -33.47 -8.33
CA GLU A 444 -3.29 -34.73 -8.59
C GLU A 444 -3.59 -35.28 -9.99
N ASN A 445 -4.86 -35.32 -10.38
CA ASN A 445 -5.27 -35.78 -11.71
C ASN A 445 -4.68 -34.87 -12.82
N VAL A 446 -4.71 -33.57 -12.65
CA VAL A 446 -4.07 -32.61 -13.58
C VAL A 446 -2.57 -32.92 -13.73
N MET A 447 -1.85 -33.16 -12.63
CA MET A 447 -0.42 -33.48 -12.65
C MET A 447 -0.13 -34.78 -13.43
N ILE A 448 -0.98 -35.78 -13.24
CA ILE A 448 -0.84 -37.06 -13.94
C ILE A 448 -1.15 -36.91 -15.45
N GLU A 449 -2.31 -36.33 -15.76
CA GLU A 449 -2.80 -36.26 -17.14
C GLU A 449 -2.04 -35.27 -18.04
N LYS A 450 -1.64 -34.13 -17.50
CA LYS A 450 -1.07 -33.01 -18.27
C LYS A 450 0.46 -32.91 -18.14
N PHE A 451 1.01 -33.34 -17.00
CA PHE A 451 2.44 -33.16 -16.71
C PHE A 451 3.22 -34.49 -16.62
N GLY A 452 2.54 -35.60 -16.82
CA GLY A 452 3.17 -36.93 -16.87
C GLY A 452 3.68 -37.44 -15.53
N ALA A 453 3.11 -36.90 -14.44
CA ALA A 453 3.44 -37.41 -13.10
C ALA A 453 2.92 -38.82 -12.91
N THR A 454 3.61 -39.63 -12.12
CA THR A 454 3.24 -41.00 -11.81
C THR A 454 3.05 -41.19 -10.30
N ARG A 455 2.09 -42.04 -9.90
CA ARG A 455 1.84 -42.28 -8.48
C ARG A 455 2.98 -43.10 -7.86
N LYS A 456 3.47 -42.66 -6.72
CA LYS A 456 4.40 -43.42 -5.89
C LYS A 456 3.73 -44.66 -5.29
N SER A 457 4.48 -45.74 -5.18
CA SER A 457 3.99 -46.97 -4.50
C SER A 457 3.76 -46.73 -2.99
N THR A 458 4.56 -45.87 -2.38
CA THR A 458 4.43 -45.48 -0.97
C THR A 458 4.69 -43.96 -0.88
N PRO A 459 3.79 -43.21 -0.23
CA PRO A 459 4.01 -41.77 -0.01
C PRO A 459 5.32 -41.52 0.76
N THR A 460 6.15 -40.58 0.29
CA THR A 460 7.43 -40.23 0.92
C THR A 460 7.61 -38.73 0.95
N GLU A 461 7.88 -38.18 2.13
CA GLU A 461 8.20 -36.75 2.25
C GLU A 461 9.54 -36.44 1.57
N ASN A 462 9.63 -35.27 0.94
CA ASN A 462 10.89 -34.78 0.42
C ASN A 462 11.68 -34.11 1.55
N PRO A 463 12.82 -34.63 1.96
CA PRO A 463 13.59 -34.09 3.09
C PRO A 463 14.06 -32.64 2.83
N ASN A 464 14.17 -32.22 1.56
CA ASN A 464 14.55 -30.87 1.17
C ASN A 464 13.41 -29.86 1.33
N ASN A 465 12.19 -30.32 1.59
CA ASN A 465 11.01 -29.47 1.81
C ASN A 465 10.74 -29.20 3.29
N ALA A 466 11.57 -29.70 4.21
CA ALA A 466 11.30 -29.68 5.64
C ALA A 466 11.12 -28.28 6.26
N ALA A 467 10.04 -28.14 6.99
CA ALA A 467 9.75 -27.27 8.15
C ALA A 467 10.03 -25.76 8.01
N ARG A 468 9.34 -25.04 7.11
CA ARG A 468 9.68 -23.66 6.78
C ARG A 468 8.79 -22.57 7.37
N TRP A 469 7.63 -22.94 7.89
CA TRP A 469 6.66 -21.97 8.38
C TRP A 469 6.48 -22.06 9.89
N LYS A 470 7.58 -22.14 10.64
CA LYS A 470 7.50 -21.80 12.06
C LYS A 470 7.36 -20.28 12.13
N ILE A 471 6.13 -19.81 12.29
CA ILE A 471 5.91 -18.45 12.82
C ILE A 471 6.69 -18.39 14.11
N ASN A 472 7.69 -17.53 14.16
CA ASN A 472 8.51 -17.38 15.35
C ASN A 472 7.66 -16.69 16.42
N LYS A 473 6.92 -17.45 17.22
CA LYS A 473 6.07 -16.93 18.30
C LYS A 473 6.87 -16.28 19.44
N SER A 474 8.20 -16.38 19.39
CA SER A 474 9.09 -15.87 20.43
C SER A 474 9.63 -14.46 20.18
N ALA A 475 9.46 -13.88 19.00
CA ALA A 475 9.87 -12.52 18.74
C ALA A 475 8.98 -11.56 19.53
N GLN A 476 9.49 -11.05 20.64
CA GLN A 476 8.81 -10.02 21.41
C GLN A 476 8.92 -8.68 20.66
N TYR A 477 7.79 -7.99 20.51
CA TYR A 477 7.76 -6.63 20.00
C TYR A 477 8.67 -5.72 20.83
N THR A 478 9.80 -5.32 20.28
CA THR A 478 10.67 -4.32 20.88
C THR A 478 10.13 -2.94 20.51
N LYS A 479 9.70 -2.17 21.51
CA LYS A 479 9.18 -0.81 21.29
C LYS A 479 10.26 0.06 20.64
N GLY A 480 10.04 0.47 19.38
CA GLY A 480 10.84 1.46 18.67
C GLY A 480 11.43 0.94 17.36
N VAL A 481 11.60 1.85 16.42
CA VAL A 481 12.28 1.59 15.17
C VAL A 481 13.78 1.43 15.42
N PRO A 482 14.44 0.35 14.94
CA PRO A 482 15.88 0.24 15.02
C PRO A 482 16.54 1.43 14.32
N LYS A 483 17.53 2.03 14.94
CA LYS A 483 18.29 3.12 14.33
C LYS A 483 19.27 2.51 13.32
N ALA A 484 19.21 2.97 12.06
CA ALA A 484 20.26 2.67 11.11
C ALA A 484 21.62 3.18 11.66
N LEU A 485 22.67 2.37 11.50
CA LEU A 485 24.00 2.65 11.99
C LEU A 485 24.51 4.03 11.56
N GLY A 486 24.78 4.89 12.51
CA GLY A 486 25.32 6.26 12.33
C GLY A 486 24.72 7.24 13.33
N LYS A 487 25.56 7.88 14.16
CA LYS A 487 25.10 8.94 15.08
C LYS A 487 24.77 10.18 14.27
N GLN A 488 23.49 10.54 14.19
CA GLN A 488 23.07 11.85 13.69
C GLN A 488 23.59 12.92 14.64
N THR A 489 24.40 13.84 14.14
CA THR A 489 25.01 14.84 15.00
C THR A 489 24.62 16.26 14.65
N HIS A 490 24.42 16.57 13.38
CA HIS A 490 24.18 17.96 12.92
C HIS A 490 23.20 18.01 11.74
N ILE A 491 22.36 19.05 11.69
CA ILE A 491 21.41 19.33 10.61
C ILE A 491 21.75 20.66 9.93
N CYS A 492 21.76 20.68 8.60
CA CYS A 492 21.89 21.92 7.83
C CYS A 492 20.58 22.73 7.91
N THR A 493 20.64 23.94 8.47
CA THR A 493 19.45 24.82 8.59
C THR A 493 18.99 25.40 7.27
N GLY A 494 19.82 25.30 6.20
CA GLY A 494 19.44 25.77 4.86
C GLY A 494 18.57 24.81 4.06
N CYS A 495 18.75 23.47 4.21
CA CYS A 495 18.04 22.46 3.41
C CYS A 495 17.57 21.23 4.16
N GLY A 496 17.85 21.13 5.47
CA GLY A 496 17.47 19.97 6.27
C GLY A 496 18.40 18.74 6.11
N TYR A 497 19.50 18.84 5.35
CA TYR A 497 20.47 17.75 5.24
C TYR A 497 21.05 17.41 6.62
N ILE A 498 21.02 16.11 6.97
CA ILE A 498 21.55 15.61 8.25
C ILE A 498 22.88 14.93 8.03
N TYR A 499 23.90 15.40 8.73
CA TYR A 499 25.24 14.81 8.73
C TYR A 499 25.21 13.48 9.51
N SER A 500 25.61 12.40 8.85
CA SER A 500 25.55 11.03 9.41
C SER A 500 26.80 10.19 9.12
N GLU A 501 27.92 10.81 8.72
CA GLU A 501 29.16 10.10 8.44
C GLU A 501 29.87 9.65 9.72
N GLU A 502 30.73 8.63 9.63
CA GLU A 502 31.50 8.11 10.76
C GLU A 502 32.45 9.13 11.41
N LYS A 503 32.95 10.07 10.59
CA LYS A 503 33.82 11.13 11.06
C LYS A 503 33.02 12.16 11.87
N PRO A 504 33.46 12.52 13.09
CA PRO A 504 32.75 13.50 13.90
C PRO A 504 32.59 14.83 13.16
N PHE A 505 31.37 15.42 13.11
CA PHE A 505 31.11 16.69 12.39
C PHE A 505 32.05 17.83 12.82
N ASP A 506 32.33 17.91 14.12
CA ASP A 506 33.19 18.95 14.68
C ASP A 506 34.65 18.86 14.15
N SER A 507 35.10 17.66 13.73
CA SER A 507 36.41 17.42 13.15
C SER A 507 36.53 17.72 11.66
N LEU A 508 35.43 18.08 10.99
CA LEU A 508 35.45 18.48 9.58
C LEU A 508 36.17 19.80 9.37
N PRO A 509 36.79 20.01 8.20
CA PRO A 509 37.45 21.28 7.86
C PRO A 509 36.52 22.49 7.99
N ALA A 510 37.08 23.69 8.24
CA ALA A 510 36.28 24.90 8.40
C ALA A 510 35.54 25.29 7.11
N ASP A 511 36.07 24.90 5.96
CA ASP A 511 35.53 25.12 4.61
C ASP A 511 34.52 23.99 4.16
N TYR A 512 34.17 23.07 5.06
CA TYR A 512 33.15 22.07 4.75
C TYR A 512 31.82 22.73 4.35
N VAL A 513 31.26 22.27 3.25
CA VAL A 513 29.98 22.73 2.76
C VAL A 513 28.95 21.59 2.73
N CYS A 514 27.69 21.94 2.87
CA CYS A 514 26.60 20.98 2.79
C CYS A 514 26.57 20.31 1.40
N PRO A 515 26.63 18.97 1.30
CA PRO A 515 26.66 18.29 0.01
C PRO A 515 25.34 18.43 -0.76
N SER A 516 24.26 18.81 -0.07
CA SER A 516 22.94 18.96 -0.68
C SER A 516 22.64 20.36 -1.20
N CYS A 517 23.12 21.43 -0.53
CA CYS A 517 22.79 22.82 -0.90
C CYS A 517 24.00 23.77 -0.89
N SER A 518 25.23 23.25 -0.72
CA SER A 518 26.48 24.02 -0.65
C SER A 518 26.52 25.10 0.44
N ALA A 519 25.64 25.07 1.41
CA ALA A 519 25.66 25.96 2.56
C ALA A 519 26.92 25.72 3.41
N PRO A 520 27.58 26.76 3.95
CA PRO A 520 28.81 26.60 4.72
C PRO A 520 28.58 25.84 6.05
N LYS A 521 29.65 25.26 6.62
CA LYS A 521 29.64 24.53 7.90
C LYS A 521 28.91 25.28 9.02
N SER A 522 28.97 26.60 9.04
CA SER A 522 28.29 27.47 10.01
C SER A 522 26.75 27.42 9.95
N LYS A 523 26.18 26.86 8.89
CA LYS A 523 24.73 26.63 8.75
C LYS A 523 24.28 25.26 9.28
N PHE A 524 25.17 24.53 9.94
CA PHE A 524 24.79 23.28 10.61
C PHE A 524 24.59 23.52 12.11
N GLU A 525 23.48 23.09 12.63
CA GLU A 525 23.20 23.07 14.05
C GLU A 525 23.29 21.66 14.60
N LYS A 526 23.86 21.52 15.81
CA LYS A 526 23.91 20.25 16.51
C LYS A 526 22.47 19.84 16.81
N MET A 527 22.09 18.66 16.35
CA MET A 527 20.80 18.10 16.71
C MET A 527 20.81 17.91 18.21
N LYS A 528 19.93 18.61 18.90
CA LYS A 528 19.65 18.33 20.31
C LYS A 528 19.18 16.88 20.35
N THR A 529 19.98 15.98 20.90
CA THR A 529 19.47 14.76 21.45
C THR A 529 18.53 15.24 22.57
N GLU A 530 17.27 15.34 22.26
CA GLU A 530 16.27 15.24 23.30
C GLU A 530 16.54 13.84 23.89
N ASP A 531 17.21 13.84 25.06
CA ASP A 531 16.99 12.80 26.03
C ASP A 531 15.49 12.55 25.98
N ALA A 532 15.09 11.28 25.81
CA ALA A 532 13.70 10.90 25.75
C ALA A 532 13.02 11.49 26.99
N ALA A 533 12.57 12.73 26.84
CA ALA A 533 11.63 13.32 27.77
C ALA A 533 10.48 12.34 27.82
N PRO A 534 10.02 11.97 28.97
CA PRO A 534 8.81 11.14 29.09
C PRO A 534 7.79 11.80 28.15
N LYS A 535 7.20 11.02 27.25
CA LYS A 535 6.18 11.47 26.28
C LYS A 535 5.32 12.46 27.03
N SER A 536 5.33 13.75 26.62
CA SER A 536 4.43 14.73 27.21
C SER A 536 3.05 14.13 27.06
N ALA A 537 2.44 13.79 28.18
CA ALA A 537 1.08 13.27 28.17
C ALA A 537 0.25 14.26 27.33
N ARG A 538 -0.59 13.77 26.41
CA ARG A 538 -1.57 14.63 25.72
C ARG A 538 -2.24 15.45 26.81
N PRO A 539 -2.52 16.76 26.60
CA PRO A 539 -3.11 17.59 27.65
C PRO A 539 -4.34 16.86 28.19
N VAL A 540 -4.25 16.41 29.41
CA VAL A 540 -5.35 15.74 30.11
C VAL A 540 -6.38 16.85 30.42
N THR A 541 -7.64 16.60 30.08
CA THR A 541 -8.71 17.49 30.52
C THR A 541 -8.82 17.32 32.01
N GLU A 542 -8.52 18.37 32.75
CA GLU A 542 -8.74 18.38 34.20
C GLU A 542 -10.22 18.65 34.46
N TYR A 543 -10.89 17.70 35.07
CA TYR A 543 -12.24 17.83 35.57
C TYR A 543 -12.20 18.25 37.06
N PRO A 544 -13.21 18.95 37.56
CA PRO A 544 -13.31 19.28 39.00
C PRO A 544 -13.18 18.00 39.85
N GLU A 545 -12.53 18.15 40.99
CA GLU A 545 -12.36 17.06 41.97
C GLU A 545 -13.72 16.43 42.33
N GLY A 546 -13.79 15.09 42.25
CA GLY A 546 -15.05 14.36 42.51
C GLY A 546 -15.91 14.09 41.28
N THR A 547 -15.54 14.60 40.11
CA THR A 547 -16.25 14.28 38.85
C THR A 547 -16.02 12.81 38.43
N LEU A 548 -17.10 12.07 38.23
CA LEU A 548 -17.03 10.66 37.76
C LEU A 548 -16.91 10.62 36.25
N VAL A 549 -15.70 10.37 35.76
CA VAL A 549 -15.35 10.35 34.32
C VAL A 549 -15.19 8.91 33.83
N THR A 550 -15.86 8.58 32.73
CA THR A 550 -15.85 7.24 32.13
C THR A 550 -14.59 6.96 31.30
N LEU A 551 -14.21 7.88 30.40
CA LEU A 551 -13.07 7.70 29.50
C LEU A 551 -11.78 8.22 30.13
N LYS A 552 -10.75 7.39 30.20
CA LYS A 552 -9.41 7.77 30.63
C LYS A 552 -8.41 7.47 29.49
N SER A 553 -7.54 8.43 29.22
CA SER A 553 -6.58 8.31 28.10
C SER A 553 -5.75 7.04 28.20
N GLY A 554 -5.82 6.20 27.14
CA GLY A 554 -5.09 4.95 27.03
C GLY A 554 -5.75 3.75 27.75
N GLU A 555 -6.94 3.95 28.35
CA GLU A 555 -7.74 2.86 28.93
C GLU A 555 -8.90 2.50 28.01
N LYS A 556 -9.29 1.23 28.03
CA LYS A 556 -10.46 0.72 27.33
C LYS A 556 -11.59 0.48 28.30
N VAL A 557 -12.79 0.86 27.92
CA VAL A 557 -14.01 0.65 28.72
C VAL A 557 -15.02 -0.15 27.91
N LYS A 558 -15.69 -1.11 28.54
CA LYS A 558 -16.83 -1.80 27.94
C LYS A 558 -18.12 -1.16 28.43
N LEU A 559 -18.96 -0.72 27.48
CA LEU A 559 -20.25 -0.12 27.76
C LEU A 559 -21.36 -0.98 27.14
N LYS A 560 -22.43 -1.14 27.90
CA LYS A 560 -23.58 -1.97 27.52
C LYS A 560 -24.51 -1.19 26.58
N LEU A 561 -25.01 -1.85 25.52
CA LEU A 561 -26.04 -1.28 24.65
C LEU A 561 -27.41 -1.36 25.34
N VAL A 562 -28.03 -0.21 25.58
CA VAL A 562 -29.33 -0.11 26.29
C VAL A 562 -30.48 0.36 25.40
N GLU A 563 -30.16 0.98 24.22
CA GLU A 563 -31.18 1.37 23.26
C GLU A 563 -30.60 1.36 21.84
N LYS A 564 -31.41 0.94 20.87
CA LYS A 564 -31.09 0.98 19.45
C LYS A 564 -32.30 1.49 18.69
N GLN A 565 -32.14 2.54 17.91
CA GLN A 565 -33.21 3.20 17.18
C GLN A 565 -32.84 3.40 15.71
N ASP A 566 -33.76 3.10 14.81
CA ASP A 566 -33.60 3.41 13.39
C ASP A 566 -33.83 4.91 13.16
N VAL A 567 -32.84 5.58 12.58
CA VAL A 567 -32.90 7.03 12.27
C VAL A 567 -33.22 7.23 10.77
N SER A 568 -32.67 6.36 9.92
CA SER A 568 -32.99 6.29 8.49
C SER A 568 -32.85 4.85 8.01
N ALA A 569 -33.09 4.59 6.72
CA ALA A 569 -32.97 3.25 6.14
C ALA A 569 -31.62 2.57 6.46
N ASN A 570 -30.54 3.35 6.55
CA ASN A 570 -29.19 2.84 6.76
C ASN A 570 -28.45 3.52 7.91
N THR A 571 -29.12 4.23 8.82
CA THR A 571 -28.49 4.90 9.97
C THR A 571 -29.23 4.55 11.25
N ARG A 572 -28.46 4.20 12.29
CA ARG A 572 -28.95 3.84 13.63
C ARG A 572 -28.40 4.78 14.68
N ARG A 573 -29.19 5.04 15.71
CA ARG A 573 -28.71 5.60 16.98
C ARG A 573 -28.55 4.44 17.96
N PHE A 574 -27.34 4.34 18.55
CA PHE A 574 -27.01 3.39 19.59
C PHE A 574 -26.77 4.14 20.88
N ARG A 575 -27.48 3.79 21.96
CA ARG A 575 -27.27 4.32 23.29
C ARG A 575 -26.55 3.30 24.15
N PHE A 576 -25.44 3.72 24.71
CA PHE A 576 -24.64 2.93 25.63
C PHE A 576 -24.72 3.51 27.03
N GLU A 577 -24.89 2.65 28.05
CA GLU A 577 -24.95 3.02 29.45
C GLU A 577 -23.53 3.28 29.97
N LEU A 578 -23.33 4.39 30.67
CA LEU A 578 -22.11 4.69 31.43
C LEU A 578 -22.14 3.95 32.78
N PRO A 579 -20.98 3.82 33.48
CA PRO A 579 -20.88 2.97 34.69
C PRO A 579 -21.89 3.29 35.81
N THR A 580 -22.31 4.53 35.94
CA THR A 580 -23.43 4.95 36.79
C THR A 580 -24.16 6.14 36.14
N LYS A 581 -25.36 6.44 36.64
CA LYS A 581 -26.18 7.59 36.20
C LYS A 581 -25.52 8.96 36.46
N GLU A 582 -24.51 9.02 37.30
CA GLU A 582 -23.77 10.26 37.62
C GLU A 582 -22.48 10.42 36.78
N HIS A 583 -22.04 9.35 36.07
CA HIS A 583 -20.88 9.47 35.25
C HIS A 583 -21.13 10.34 34.01
N ILE A 584 -20.13 11.15 33.69
CA ILE A 584 -19.99 11.80 32.39
C ILE A 584 -19.10 10.93 31.44
N LEU A 585 -19.22 11.20 30.16
CA LEU A 585 -18.37 10.46 29.19
C LEU A 585 -16.88 10.82 29.34
N GLY A 586 -16.57 12.09 29.55
CA GLY A 586 -15.18 12.58 29.62
C GLY A 586 -14.53 12.73 28.24
N LEU A 587 -15.32 13.15 27.26
CA LEU A 587 -14.86 13.36 25.88
C LEU A 587 -14.83 14.85 25.55
N PRO A 588 -13.64 15.48 25.46
CA PRO A 588 -13.54 16.88 25.06
C PRO A 588 -14.19 17.14 23.68
N VAL A 589 -14.86 18.30 23.57
CA VAL A 589 -15.54 18.69 22.32
C VAL A 589 -14.58 18.76 21.15
N GLY A 590 -14.93 18.11 20.03
CA GLY A 590 -14.08 17.95 18.84
C GLY A 590 -13.22 16.69 18.86
N GLN A 591 -13.33 15.86 19.89
CA GLN A 591 -12.65 14.56 19.95
C GLN A 591 -13.63 13.40 19.74
N HIS A 592 -13.10 12.20 19.54
CA HIS A 592 -13.84 10.99 19.20
C HIS A 592 -13.41 9.80 20.06
N VAL A 593 -14.20 8.74 20.04
CA VAL A 593 -13.89 7.44 20.62
C VAL A 593 -13.55 6.44 19.54
N MET A 594 -12.63 5.52 19.83
CA MET A 594 -12.42 4.32 19.01
C MET A 594 -13.36 3.23 19.48
N VAL A 595 -14.08 2.62 18.57
CA VAL A 595 -15.10 1.58 18.83
C VAL A 595 -14.64 0.24 18.27
N SER A 596 -14.69 -0.82 19.08
CA SER A 596 -14.38 -2.18 18.69
C SER A 596 -15.41 -3.18 19.21
N CYS A 597 -15.92 -4.06 18.33
CA CYS A 597 -16.88 -5.10 18.68
C CYS A 597 -16.26 -6.51 18.72
N ASP A 598 -15.00 -6.67 18.30
CA ASP A 598 -14.32 -7.95 18.08
C ASP A 598 -13.12 -8.19 19.01
N GLY A 599 -13.14 -7.62 20.20
CA GLY A 599 -12.04 -7.72 21.18
C GLY A 599 -10.80 -6.93 20.79
N GLY A 600 -10.96 -5.86 20.03
CA GLY A 600 -9.88 -4.94 19.66
C GLY A 600 -9.20 -5.26 18.32
N LYS A 601 -9.63 -6.28 17.58
CA LYS A 601 -9.05 -6.65 16.27
C LYS A 601 -9.32 -5.59 15.21
N THR A 602 -10.53 -5.02 15.23
CA THR A 602 -10.94 -3.96 14.31
C THR A 602 -11.53 -2.80 15.09
N SER A 603 -10.96 -1.61 14.93
CA SER A 603 -11.40 -0.40 15.59
C SER A 603 -11.66 0.72 14.59
N ARG A 604 -12.69 1.54 14.84
CA ARG A 604 -13.04 2.70 14.00
C ARG A 604 -13.39 3.91 14.87
N PRO A 605 -13.05 5.14 14.40
CA PRO A 605 -13.39 6.37 15.10
C PRO A 605 -14.87 6.72 14.92
N TYR A 606 -15.52 7.10 16.01
CA TYR A 606 -16.87 7.64 16.03
C TYR A 606 -16.94 8.82 16.99
N THR A 607 -17.65 9.89 16.59
CA THR A 607 -17.91 11.02 17.46
C THR A 607 -19.30 10.86 18.06
N PRO A 608 -19.41 10.71 19.40
CA PRO A 608 -20.70 10.72 20.08
C PRO A 608 -21.46 12.02 19.83
N ILE A 609 -22.77 11.94 19.73
CA ILE A 609 -23.63 13.12 19.65
C ILE A 609 -24.02 13.67 21.01
N THR A 610 -23.77 12.95 22.08
CA THR A 610 -23.84 13.40 23.47
C THR A 610 -22.53 14.10 23.89
N ASN A 611 -22.62 15.00 24.87
CA ASN A 611 -21.50 15.70 25.52
C ASN A 611 -21.48 15.48 27.04
N ASP A 612 -20.56 16.10 27.77
CA ASP A 612 -20.38 15.90 29.20
C ASP A 612 -21.46 16.58 30.06
N GLN A 613 -22.43 17.29 29.47
CA GLN A 613 -23.63 17.78 30.18
C GLN A 613 -24.67 16.68 30.39
N GLU A 614 -24.62 15.64 29.51
CA GLU A 614 -25.49 14.47 29.57
C GLU A 614 -24.81 13.38 30.37
N LYS A 615 -25.47 12.93 31.45
CA LYS A 615 -24.92 11.95 32.37
C LYS A 615 -25.56 10.58 32.21
N GLY A 616 -24.80 9.52 32.49
CA GLY A 616 -25.31 8.16 32.60
C GLY A 616 -25.40 7.43 31.28
N PHE A 617 -25.23 8.08 30.11
CA PHE A 617 -25.29 7.45 28.80
C PHE A 617 -24.45 8.18 27.74
N MET A 618 -24.19 7.48 26.65
CA MET A 618 -23.54 7.99 25.44
C MET A 618 -24.31 7.52 24.20
N ASP A 619 -24.61 8.46 23.29
CA ASP A 619 -25.27 8.16 22.02
C ASP A 619 -24.29 8.25 20.85
N LEU A 620 -24.26 7.18 20.04
CA LEU A 620 -23.60 7.17 18.73
C LEU A 620 -24.61 7.16 17.61
N MET A 621 -24.37 7.97 16.57
CA MET A 621 -25.10 7.92 15.31
C MET A 621 -24.23 7.29 14.24
N VAL A 622 -24.61 6.10 13.76
CA VAL A 622 -23.77 5.27 12.89
C VAL A 622 -24.51 4.91 11.61
N LYS A 623 -23.89 5.20 10.48
CA LYS A 623 -24.36 4.71 9.18
C LYS A 623 -23.89 3.28 8.96
N ILE A 624 -24.82 2.40 8.66
CA ILE A 624 -24.56 0.99 8.40
C ILE A 624 -24.20 0.82 6.93
N TYR A 625 -23.01 0.30 6.67
CA TYR A 625 -22.51 0.02 5.32
C TYR A 625 -22.52 -1.48 5.06
N ASP A 626 -22.93 -1.91 3.88
CA ASP A 626 -23.03 -3.33 3.50
C ASP A 626 -21.71 -4.11 3.68
N HIS A 627 -20.59 -3.42 3.51
CA HIS A 627 -19.24 -3.98 3.66
C HIS A 627 -18.47 -3.43 4.87
N GLY A 628 -19.16 -2.76 5.79
CA GLY A 628 -18.55 -2.13 6.96
C GLY A 628 -18.35 -3.12 8.11
N VAL A 629 -17.11 -3.52 8.40
CA VAL A 629 -16.82 -4.53 9.44
C VAL A 629 -17.41 -4.15 10.80
N VAL A 630 -17.09 -2.96 11.33
CA VAL A 630 -17.57 -2.51 12.65
C VAL A 630 -19.05 -2.16 12.61
N THR A 631 -19.53 -1.50 11.54
CA THR A 631 -20.94 -1.08 11.43
C THR A 631 -21.90 -2.26 11.35
N GLN A 632 -21.51 -3.34 10.64
CA GLN A 632 -22.30 -4.58 10.59
C GLN A 632 -22.31 -5.33 11.92
N GLN A 633 -21.23 -5.26 12.69
CA GLN A 633 -21.18 -5.82 14.03
C GLN A 633 -22.07 -5.03 14.99
N LEU A 634 -22.01 -3.68 14.95
CA LEU A 634 -22.88 -2.82 15.73
C LEU A 634 -24.36 -3.07 15.41
N ASP A 635 -24.70 -3.24 14.13
CA ASP A 635 -26.09 -3.47 13.73
C ASP A 635 -26.67 -4.82 14.22
N LYS A 636 -25.81 -5.79 14.52
CA LYS A 636 -26.21 -7.11 15.05
C LYS A 636 -26.33 -7.16 16.58
N LEU A 637 -25.93 -6.12 17.29
CA LEU A 637 -25.95 -6.12 18.75
C LEU A 637 -27.38 -6.20 19.29
N LEU A 638 -27.53 -6.96 20.37
CA LEU A 638 -28.77 -7.14 21.10
C LEU A 638 -28.83 -6.17 22.28
N VAL A 639 -29.92 -5.40 22.30
CA VAL A 639 -30.18 -4.42 23.37
C VAL A 639 -30.36 -5.13 24.71
N GLY A 640 -29.64 -4.64 25.72
CA GLY A 640 -29.69 -5.20 27.07
C GLY A 640 -28.81 -6.43 27.30
N GLU A 641 -28.19 -7.00 26.25
CA GLU A 641 -27.32 -8.18 26.34
C GLU A 641 -25.88 -7.85 26.00
N ASP A 642 -25.62 -7.17 24.89
CA ASP A 642 -24.29 -6.95 24.34
C ASP A 642 -23.62 -5.70 24.90
N SER A 643 -22.28 -5.75 24.94
CA SER A 643 -21.41 -4.66 25.32
C SER A 643 -20.34 -4.42 24.26
N VAL A 644 -19.92 -3.18 24.08
CA VAL A 644 -18.93 -2.74 23.10
C VAL A 644 -17.74 -2.13 23.82
N GLU A 645 -16.55 -2.31 23.27
CA GLU A 645 -15.31 -1.75 23.80
C GLU A 645 -15.05 -0.37 23.19
N PHE A 646 -14.80 0.60 24.04
CA PHE A 646 -14.48 1.98 23.69
C PHE A 646 -13.11 2.38 24.23
N GLU A 647 -12.37 3.16 23.46
CA GLU A 647 -11.09 3.76 23.86
C GLU A 647 -11.11 5.25 23.49
N GLY A 648 -10.78 6.11 24.41
CA GLY A 648 -10.74 7.57 24.21
C GLY A 648 -10.27 8.30 25.45
N PRO A 649 -10.23 9.64 25.38
CA PRO A 649 -10.48 10.54 24.24
C PRO A 649 -9.40 10.44 23.16
N ASN A 650 -9.78 10.50 21.88
CA ASN A 650 -8.89 10.53 20.73
C ASN A 650 -9.24 11.72 19.83
N GLY A 651 -8.28 12.17 19.00
CA GLY A 651 -8.44 13.28 18.06
C GLY A 651 -7.48 14.43 18.33
N LEU A 652 -7.27 15.24 17.29
CA LEU A 652 -6.27 16.31 17.29
C LEU A 652 -6.88 17.70 17.53
N ILE A 653 -8.18 17.83 17.33
CA ILE A 653 -8.91 19.09 17.41
C ILE A 653 -9.74 19.09 18.68
N ARG A 654 -9.69 20.19 19.41
CA ARG A 654 -10.50 20.41 20.60
C ARG A 654 -11.03 21.84 20.57
N TYR A 655 -12.36 22.01 20.65
CA TYR A 655 -12.99 23.28 20.94
C TYR A 655 -13.04 23.48 22.43
N THR A 656 -12.45 24.56 22.92
CA THR A 656 -12.40 24.81 24.35
C THR A 656 -13.59 25.64 24.83
N ALA A 657 -13.77 26.78 24.27
CA ALA A 657 -14.95 27.69 24.48
C ALA A 657 -14.73 28.96 23.66
N ARG A 658 -15.83 29.71 23.38
CA ARG A 658 -15.82 31.13 22.94
C ARG A 658 -14.83 31.43 21.82
N GLY A 659 -14.85 30.61 20.76
CA GLY A 659 -13.98 30.79 19.61
C GLY A 659 -12.53 30.38 19.83
N GLU A 660 -12.22 29.53 20.80
CA GLU A 660 -10.88 29.00 21.04
C GLU A 660 -10.78 27.54 20.66
N PHE A 661 -9.75 27.20 19.88
CA PHE A 661 -9.39 25.84 19.54
C PHE A 661 -7.98 25.49 20.01
N SER A 662 -7.82 24.27 20.49
CA SER A 662 -6.53 23.61 20.65
C SER A 662 -6.36 22.59 19.53
N VAL A 663 -5.32 22.71 18.73
CA VAL A 663 -5.00 21.78 17.65
C VAL A 663 -3.66 21.13 17.97
N THR A 664 -3.67 19.82 18.15
CA THR A 664 -2.46 19.04 18.43
C THR A 664 -1.84 18.61 17.09
N ASN A 665 -0.58 18.93 16.90
CA ASN A 665 0.15 18.42 15.72
C ASN A 665 0.35 16.90 15.87
N ALA A 666 -0.09 16.14 14.86
CA ALA A 666 -0.05 14.67 14.89
C ALA A 666 1.38 14.11 14.98
N VAL A 667 2.36 14.86 14.53
CA VAL A 667 3.77 14.43 14.44
C VAL A 667 4.56 14.87 15.68
N SER A 668 4.48 16.14 16.02
CA SER A 668 5.29 16.74 17.10
C SER A 668 4.63 16.70 18.48
N ASN A 669 3.34 16.32 18.57
CA ASN A 669 2.48 16.49 19.75
C ASN A 669 2.43 17.94 20.30
N ALA A 670 2.95 18.91 19.56
CA ALA A 670 2.85 20.32 19.90
C ALA A 670 1.40 20.77 19.80
N VAL A 671 0.94 21.51 20.80
CA VAL A 671 -0.41 22.08 20.85
C VAL A 671 -0.35 23.53 20.39
N ALA A 672 -0.99 23.80 19.25
CA ALA A 672 -1.22 25.17 18.79
C ALA A 672 -2.59 25.63 19.29
N LYS A 673 -2.64 26.81 19.86
CA LYS A 673 -3.90 27.46 20.22
C LYS A 673 -4.32 28.41 19.11
N LYS A 674 -5.59 28.33 18.70
CA LYS A 674 -6.21 29.27 17.81
C LYS A 674 -7.30 29.98 18.60
N ALA A 675 -7.15 31.28 18.84
CA ALA A 675 -8.05 32.10 19.61
C ALA A 675 -8.67 33.22 18.75
N ASN A 676 -9.66 33.87 19.24
CA ASN A 676 -10.38 34.98 18.61
C ASN A 676 -11.16 34.61 17.36
N VAL A 677 -11.59 33.34 17.25
CA VAL A 677 -12.47 32.90 16.17
C VAL A 677 -13.87 33.45 16.42
N LYS A 678 -14.31 34.34 15.52
CA LYS A 678 -15.66 34.95 15.60
C LYS A 678 -16.70 34.19 14.79
N SER A 679 -16.22 33.39 13.80
CA SER A 679 -17.10 32.64 12.94
C SER A 679 -16.52 31.26 12.63
N ILE A 680 -17.38 30.25 12.66
CA ILE A 680 -17.07 28.86 12.27
C ILE A 680 -17.92 28.51 11.06
N SER A 681 -17.23 28.18 9.96
CA SER A 681 -17.82 27.61 8.76
C SER A 681 -17.78 26.09 8.85
N MET A 682 -18.91 25.42 8.85
CA MET A 682 -18.98 23.95 8.92
C MET A 682 -19.39 23.38 7.57
N ILE A 683 -18.60 22.45 7.04
CA ILE A 683 -18.95 21.71 5.80
C ILE A 683 -18.93 20.22 6.14
N CYS A 684 -20.08 19.57 6.05
CA CYS A 684 -20.18 18.16 6.42
C CYS A 684 -21.04 17.35 5.45
N GLY A 685 -20.79 16.02 5.42
CA GLY A 685 -21.50 15.06 4.58
C GLY A 685 -21.95 13.82 5.36
N GLY A 686 -23.26 13.48 5.31
CA GLY A 686 -23.80 12.31 5.97
C GLY A 686 -23.52 12.27 7.46
N THR A 687 -22.91 11.18 7.97
CA THR A 687 -22.52 11.08 9.40
C THR A 687 -21.36 11.99 9.81
N GLY A 688 -20.72 12.70 8.88
CA GLY A 688 -19.79 13.80 9.20
C GLY A 688 -20.43 14.97 9.95
N ILE A 689 -21.75 14.97 10.11
CA ILE A 689 -22.48 15.92 10.96
C ILE A 689 -22.14 15.74 12.46
N THR A 690 -21.76 14.55 12.92
CA THR A 690 -21.60 14.26 14.36
C THR A 690 -20.58 15.15 15.09
N PRO A 691 -19.33 15.38 14.58
CA PRO A 691 -18.42 16.34 15.19
C PRO A 691 -18.91 17.80 15.07
N MET A 692 -19.66 18.14 14.02
CA MET A 692 -20.24 19.46 13.86
C MET A 692 -21.32 19.75 14.90
N LEU A 693 -22.20 18.78 15.15
CA LEU A 693 -23.21 18.85 16.20
C LEU A 693 -22.58 19.01 17.57
N GLN A 694 -21.50 18.29 17.85
CA GLN A 694 -20.80 18.39 19.14
C GLN A 694 -20.27 19.80 19.38
N VAL A 695 -19.64 20.42 18.38
CA VAL A 695 -19.15 21.82 18.50
C VAL A 695 -20.30 22.82 18.54
N ALA A 696 -21.31 22.68 17.68
CA ALA A 696 -22.44 23.58 17.63
C ALA A 696 -23.21 23.57 18.97
N ARG A 697 -23.56 22.41 19.52
CA ARG A 697 -24.22 22.28 20.81
C ARG A 697 -23.41 22.91 21.95
N GLN A 698 -22.06 22.78 21.94
CA GLN A 698 -21.21 23.42 22.92
C GLN A 698 -21.33 24.95 22.86
N ILE A 699 -21.32 25.52 21.64
CA ILE A 699 -21.44 26.97 21.42
C ILE A 699 -22.79 27.47 21.94
N PHE A 700 -23.90 26.84 21.52
CA PHE A 700 -25.24 27.33 21.83
C PHE A 700 -25.72 27.01 23.26
N ASN A 701 -25.05 26.09 23.95
CA ASN A 701 -25.29 25.83 25.36
C ASN A 701 -24.50 26.79 26.31
N ASP A 702 -23.45 27.45 25.82
CA ASP A 702 -22.74 28.50 26.57
C ASP A 702 -23.29 29.89 26.22
N VAL A 703 -24.12 30.45 27.09
CA VAL A 703 -24.72 31.77 26.91
C VAL A 703 -23.70 32.90 26.68
N GLY A 704 -22.44 32.67 27.06
CA GLY A 704 -21.35 33.62 26.85
C GLY A 704 -20.60 33.43 25.53
N ASP A 705 -20.91 32.39 24.75
CA ASP A 705 -20.27 32.12 23.45
C ASP A 705 -21.06 32.79 22.31
N THR A 706 -20.46 33.79 21.72
CA THR A 706 -21.08 34.60 20.65
C THR A 706 -20.56 34.20 19.27
N THR A 707 -19.89 33.05 19.15
CA THR A 707 -19.33 32.56 17.90
C THR A 707 -20.42 32.22 16.87
N LYS A 708 -20.33 32.79 15.68
CA LYS A 708 -21.28 32.52 14.60
C LYS A 708 -20.98 31.19 13.94
N VAL A 709 -22.01 30.41 13.60
CA VAL A 709 -21.88 29.13 12.93
C VAL A 709 -22.65 29.13 11.61
N ASN A 710 -21.95 28.85 10.52
CA ASN A 710 -22.55 28.76 9.20
C ASN A 710 -22.28 27.36 8.64
N MET A 711 -23.31 26.57 8.37
CA MET A 711 -23.20 25.17 8.00
C MET A 711 -23.67 24.90 6.57
N ILE A 712 -22.87 24.16 5.81
CA ILE A 712 -23.30 23.49 4.56
C ILE A 712 -23.33 21.99 4.83
N PHE A 713 -24.50 21.39 4.72
CA PHE A 713 -24.71 19.96 5.00
C PHE A 713 -25.17 19.19 3.77
N ALA A 714 -24.27 18.33 3.25
CA ALA A 714 -24.46 17.53 2.05
C ALA A 714 -24.95 16.11 2.38
N ASN A 715 -25.96 15.65 1.66
CA ASN A 715 -26.56 14.33 1.78
C ASN A 715 -26.93 13.74 0.42
N GLN A 716 -27.25 12.44 0.35
CA GLN A 716 -27.68 11.81 -0.90
C GLN A 716 -29.09 12.23 -1.31
N SER A 717 -30.01 12.24 -0.37
CA SER A 717 -31.40 12.68 -0.58
C SER A 717 -31.95 13.44 0.63
N PRO A 718 -33.06 14.13 0.56
CA PRO A 718 -33.67 14.81 1.71
C PRO A 718 -34.02 13.89 2.87
N LYS A 719 -34.36 12.63 2.60
CA LYS A 719 -34.66 11.61 3.61
C LYS A 719 -33.43 11.14 4.39
N ASP A 720 -32.22 11.40 3.84
CA ASP A 720 -30.95 11.03 4.48
C ASP A 720 -30.37 12.14 5.37
N ILE A 721 -31.02 13.32 5.45
CA ILE A 721 -30.53 14.45 6.25
C ILE A 721 -30.74 14.13 7.73
N LEU A 722 -29.65 13.81 8.39
CA LEU A 722 -29.63 13.46 9.81
C LEU A 722 -29.86 14.70 10.68
N CYS A 723 -30.61 14.56 11.77
CA CYS A 723 -30.90 15.64 12.71
C CYS A 723 -31.53 16.90 12.11
N LYS A 724 -32.20 16.79 10.95
CA LYS A 724 -32.75 17.95 10.23
C LYS A 724 -33.66 18.82 11.10
N ALA A 725 -34.61 18.20 11.82
CA ALA A 725 -35.54 18.93 12.70
C ALA A 725 -34.82 19.74 13.77
N GLU A 726 -33.79 19.18 14.42
CA GLU A 726 -32.95 19.85 15.43
C GLU A 726 -32.19 21.02 14.80
N LEU A 727 -31.59 20.84 13.62
CA LEU A 727 -30.83 21.90 12.95
C LEU A 727 -31.73 23.04 12.48
N ASP A 728 -32.92 22.73 11.98
CA ASP A 728 -33.92 23.72 11.56
C ASP A 728 -34.46 24.51 12.77
N GLU A 729 -34.70 23.81 13.85
CA GLU A 729 -35.14 24.45 15.10
C GLU A 729 -34.06 25.39 15.67
N LEU A 730 -32.81 24.97 15.64
CA LEU A 730 -31.67 25.76 16.05
C LEU A 730 -31.51 27.01 15.19
N ALA A 731 -31.62 26.87 13.86
CA ALA A 731 -31.55 27.99 12.93
C ALA A 731 -32.71 28.98 13.05
N ALA A 732 -33.87 28.50 13.52
CA ALA A 732 -35.02 29.36 13.81
C ALA A 732 -34.92 30.13 15.14
N LYS A 733 -34.20 29.58 16.12
CA LYS A 733 -34.08 30.13 17.47
C LYS A 733 -32.87 31.02 17.68
N ASP A 734 -31.74 30.76 16.98
CA ASP A 734 -30.50 31.50 17.19
C ASP A 734 -30.03 32.18 15.89
N LEU A 735 -29.92 33.50 15.96
CA LEU A 735 -29.44 34.34 14.84
C LEU A 735 -27.97 34.15 14.50
N ASN A 736 -27.19 33.46 15.34
CA ASN A 736 -25.80 33.13 15.11
C ASN A 736 -25.62 31.76 14.40
N PHE A 737 -26.71 31.02 14.13
CA PHE A 737 -26.66 29.75 13.42
C PHE A 737 -27.40 29.84 12.10
N SER A 738 -26.75 29.37 11.03
CA SER A 738 -27.38 29.17 9.75
C SER A 738 -27.00 27.80 9.16
N VAL A 739 -27.93 27.11 8.51
CA VAL A 739 -27.71 25.87 7.84
C VAL A 739 -28.25 25.89 6.42
N HIS A 740 -27.40 25.46 5.46
CA HIS A 740 -27.78 25.26 4.06
C HIS A 740 -27.64 23.77 3.70
N TYR A 741 -28.69 23.20 3.12
CA TYR A 741 -28.69 21.80 2.72
C TYR A 741 -28.41 21.66 1.22
N THR A 742 -27.64 20.63 0.83
CA THR A 742 -27.52 20.20 -0.57
C THR A 742 -27.69 18.69 -0.67
N VAL A 743 -28.29 18.21 -1.77
CA VAL A 743 -28.51 16.78 -2.02
C VAL A 743 -28.04 16.38 -3.41
N ASP A 744 -27.44 15.18 -3.52
CA ASP A 744 -26.86 14.69 -4.79
C ASP A 744 -27.93 14.39 -5.83
N THR A 745 -29.05 13.79 -5.40
CA THR A 745 -30.14 13.36 -6.28
C THR A 745 -31.48 13.81 -5.71
N PRO A 746 -32.12 14.80 -6.32
CA PRO A 746 -33.51 15.13 -5.99
C PRO A 746 -34.43 14.00 -6.44
N SER A 747 -35.22 13.41 -5.52
CA SER A 747 -36.27 12.48 -5.89
C SER A 747 -37.37 13.24 -6.63
N LEU A 748 -38.10 12.56 -7.55
CA LEU A 748 -39.24 13.16 -8.26
C LEU A 748 -40.35 13.71 -7.33
N GLU A 749 -40.43 13.20 -6.09
CA GLU A 749 -41.32 13.68 -5.02
C GLU A 749 -41.02 15.12 -4.56
N LEU A 750 -39.83 15.64 -4.84
CA LEU A 750 -39.39 17.00 -4.45
C LEU A 750 -39.98 18.11 -5.34
N TYR A 751 -40.56 17.75 -6.44
CA TYR A 751 -41.23 18.71 -7.39
C TYR A 751 -42.76 18.73 -7.26
N SER A 752 -43.33 17.96 -6.28
CA SER A 752 -44.75 18.05 -5.98
C SER A 752 -45.05 19.33 -5.19
N ASN A 753 -46.18 19.95 -5.43
CA ASN A 753 -46.58 21.27 -4.90
C ASN A 753 -46.67 21.38 -3.35
N GLU A 754 -46.58 20.28 -2.61
CA GLU A 754 -46.74 20.24 -1.15
C GLU A 754 -45.42 20.24 -0.36
N ASN A 755 -44.25 19.90 -0.98
CA ASN A 755 -42.95 19.84 -0.32
C ASN A 755 -41.81 20.28 -1.24
N LYS A 756 -41.82 21.56 -1.63
CA LYS A 756 -40.78 22.11 -2.51
C LYS A 756 -39.44 22.14 -1.83
N TRP A 757 -38.42 21.43 -2.36
CA TRP A 757 -37.06 21.51 -1.91
C TRP A 757 -36.51 22.94 -2.06
N THR A 758 -35.98 23.48 -0.97
CA THR A 758 -35.45 24.86 -0.91
C THR A 758 -33.90 24.89 -0.85
N GLY A 759 -33.25 23.73 -0.72
CA GLY A 759 -31.79 23.62 -0.70
C GLY A 759 -31.18 23.55 -2.10
N SER A 760 -29.87 23.41 -2.17
CA SER A 760 -29.14 23.17 -3.42
C SER A 760 -29.22 21.71 -3.88
N VAL A 761 -28.87 21.49 -5.15
CA VAL A 761 -28.73 20.17 -5.76
C VAL A 761 -27.31 20.03 -6.29
N GLY A 762 -26.70 18.85 -6.05
CA GLY A 762 -25.33 18.52 -6.44
C GLY A 762 -24.33 18.62 -5.32
N PHE A 763 -23.07 18.35 -5.65
CA PHE A 763 -21.96 18.38 -4.69
C PHE A 763 -21.62 19.80 -4.25
N VAL A 764 -21.10 19.92 -3.03
CA VAL A 764 -20.61 21.19 -2.48
C VAL A 764 -19.53 21.79 -3.39
N ASN A 765 -19.78 23.01 -3.86
CA ASN A 765 -18.91 23.72 -4.78
C ASN A 765 -18.56 25.14 -4.28
N SER A 766 -17.68 25.83 -5.02
CA SER A 766 -17.19 27.17 -4.63
C SER A 766 -18.29 28.24 -4.61
N GLU A 767 -19.34 28.11 -5.41
CA GLU A 767 -20.47 29.05 -5.45
C GLU A 767 -21.34 28.90 -4.21
N MET A 768 -21.67 27.66 -3.81
CA MET A 768 -22.36 27.41 -2.54
C MET A 768 -21.55 27.93 -1.34
N MET A 769 -20.23 27.72 -1.34
CA MET A 769 -19.36 28.21 -0.27
C MET A 769 -19.38 29.74 -0.17
N LYS A 770 -19.29 30.44 -1.32
CA LYS A 770 -19.38 31.92 -1.36
C LYS A 770 -20.71 32.46 -0.91
N ALA A 771 -21.81 31.73 -1.21
CA ALA A 771 -23.18 32.16 -0.88
C ALA A 771 -23.51 31.95 0.60
N HIS A 772 -22.98 30.90 1.22
CA HIS A 772 -23.44 30.45 2.54
C HIS A 772 -22.38 30.48 3.64
N LEU A 773 -21.10 30.74 3.32
CA LEU A 773 -20.03 30.85 4.31
C LEU A 773 -19.50 32.29 4.38
N PRO A 774 -19.02 32.76 5.54
CA PRO A 774 -18.33 34.03 5.65
C PRO A 774 -17.05 34.06 4.78
N GLN A 775 -16.64 35.27 4.40
CA GLN A 775 -15.43 35.48 3.63
C GLN A 775 -14.18 34.99 4.40
N PRO A 776 -13.12 34.56 3.67
CA PRO A 776 -11.87 34.18 4.29
C PRO A 776 -11.31 35.28 5.18
N SER A 777 -10.95 34.91 6.43
CA SER A 777 -10.30 35.80 7.40
C SER A 777 -9.60 34.97 8.47
N ASP A 778 -8.73 35.59 9.26
CA ASP A 778 -8.09 34.93 10.41
C ASP A 778 -9.07 34.65 11.56
N GLU A 779 -10.21 35.33 11.57
CA GLU A 779 -11.29 35.15 12.55
C GLU A 779 -12.34 34.11 12.12
N ASN A 780 -12.21 33.52 10.92
CA ASN A 780 -13.07 32.46 10.40
C ASN A 780 -12.31 31.13 10.27
N VAL A 781 -12.81 30.10 10.94
CA VAL A 781 -12.30 28.73 10.86
C VAL A 781 -13.28 27.86 10.12
N VAL A 782 -12.79 27.01 9.23
CA VAL A 782 -13.58 26.00 8.54
C VAL A 782 -13.39 24.65 9.21
N LEU A 783 -14.48 24.03 9.66
CA LEU A 783 -14.52 22.63 10.10
C LEU A 783 -15.03 21.76 8.95
N LEU A 784 -14.28 20.71 8.61
CA LEU A 784 -14.58 19.86 7.46
C LEU A 784 -14.63 18.39 7.86
N CYS A 785 -15.76 17.71 7.61
CA CYS A 785 -15.94 16.29 7.88
C CYS A 785 -16.89 15.62 6.89
N GLY A 786 -16.53 14.46 6.36
CA GLY A 786 -17.36 13.71 5.43
C GLY A 786 -16.58 12.65 4.66
N PRO A 787 -17.15 12.08 3.59
CA PRO A 787 -16.45 11.15 2.73
C PRO A 787 -15.14 11.74 2.19
N PRO A 788 -14.03 10.95 2.08
CA PRO A 788 -12.73 11.46 1.68
C PRO A 788 -12.72 12.29 0.39
N MET A 789 -13.47 11.86 -0.63
CA MET A 789 -13.59 12.57 -1.91
C MET A 789 -14.26 13.95 -1.75
N MET A 790 -15.26 14.05 -0.86
CA MET A 790 -15.91 15.31 -0.55
C MET A 790 -14.96 16.27 0.16
N VAL A 791 -14.22 15.77 1.17
CA VAL A 791 -13.24 16.56 1.93
C VAL A 791 -12.19 17.14 0.98
N GLU A 792 -11.64 16.32 0.09
CA GLU A 792 -10.62 16.73 -0.90
C GLU A 792 -11.15 17.78 -1.88
N SER A 793 -12.38 17.59 -2.38
CA SER A 793 -13.04 18.54 -3.28
C SER A 793 -13.33 19.86 -2.58
N CYS A 794 -13.85 19.81 -1.35
CA CYS A 794 -14.14 21.01 -0.57
C CYS A 794 -12.87 21.80 -0.25
N GLU A 795 -11.75 21.14 0.07
CA GLU A 795 -10.47 21.81 0.33
C GLU A 795 -9.96 22.55 -0.92
N LYS A 796 -10.06 21.93 -2.10
CA LYS A 796 -9.72 22.60 -3.37
C LYS A 796 -10.59 23.84 -3.63
N ASN A 797 -11.89 23.72 -3.39
CA ASN A 797 -12.84 24.81 -3.54
C ASN A 797 -12.58 25.95 -2.54
N LEU A 798 -12.33 25.65 -1.26
CA LEU A 798 -11.98 26.63 -0.23
C LEU A 798 -10.71 27.40 -0.63
N LYS A 799 -9.68 26.70 -1.10
CA LYS A 799 -8.44 27.32 -1.57
C LYS A 799 -8.70 28.27 -2.77
N SER A 800 -9.59 27.87 -3.69
CA SER A 800 -9.91 28.67 -4.87
C SER A 800 -10.65 29.96 -4.54
N ILE A 801 -11.34 30.02 -3.40
CA ILE A 801 -12.06 31.21 -2.91
C ILE A 801 -11.29 32.01 -1.86
N GLY A 802 -10.03 31.67 -1.62
CA GLY A 802 -9.09 32.46 -0.83
C GLY A 802 -8.87 32.02 0.61
N PHE A 803 -9.39 30.85 1.05
CA PHE A 803 -9.04 30.31 2.38
C PHE A 803 -7.62 29.76 2.40
N ASP A 804 -6.88 30.09 3.45
CA ASP A 804 -5.63 29.41 3.78
C ASP A 804 -5.95 28.05 4.44
N CYS A 805 -5.85 26.97 3.64
CA CYS A 805 -6.24 25.65 4.10
C CYS A 805 -5.31 25.06 5.17
N GLU A 806 -4.06 25.51 5.25
CA GLU A 806 -3.14 25.08 6.31
C GLU A 806 -3.43 25.75 7.64
N LYS A 807 -3.84 27.02 7.59
CA LYS A 807 -4.06 27.86 8.78
C LYS A 807 -5.50 27.78 9.27
N ASN A 808 -6.50 27.79 8.37
CA ASN A 808 -7.89 28.04 8.70
C ASN A 808 -8.84 26.85 8.49
N VAL A 809 -8.38 25.72 7.94
CA VAL A 809 -9.23 24.53 7.73
C VAL A 809 -8.83 23.40 8.68
N LEU A 810 -9.76 22.99 9.53
CA LEU A 810 -9.59 21.88 10.48
C LEU A 810 -10.41 20.68 9.99
N LYS A 811 -9.75 19.54 9.80
CA LYS A 811 -10.37 18.32 9.27
C LYS A 811 -10.52 17.27 10.38
N PHE A 812 -11.74 16.72 10.52
CA PHE A 812 -12.09 15.67 11.47
C PHE A 812 -11.91 14.27 10.88
#